data_2803b3f0abf651f6124c51095a2592dc
#
_entry.id   2803b3f0abf651f6124c51095a2592dc
#
_cell.length_a   1.000
_cell.length_b   1.000
_cell.length_c   1.000
_cell.angle_alpha   90.00
_cell.angle_beta   90.00
_cell.angle_gamma   90.00
#
_symmetry.space_group_name_H-M   'P 1'
#
loop_
_entity.id
_entity.type
_entity.pdbx_description
1 polymer ?
#
loop_
_entity_poly.entity_id
_entity_poly.type
_entity_poly.pdbx_seq_one_letter_code
_entity_poly.pdbx_strand_id
1 'polypeptide(L)'
;MATTDLCYTLVHQDDATEQPTLQDFQRALEKGSDEVRIQTMQKLLIIMLNGDPMEKLLLHVIRFVLPSKNKQLKKLLHFYWEICPKTKPDGKLKEEFILVCNALRNDLQHPNEYIRGATLRFLCKIREAEVLEPLIASVRACLEHRHSYVRKNAVFAIGSIYRHFDFLFPDAPEVIQTFLANEADMSCRRNAFVVLCNIDRPLAVEYLLQVFPLVPQFDELLQLAVLELIRKDSKANSVNKGAYIRCVSELLTAASHSVKYEAANILMVLTSNPAAVKAAATCYIELVVKESDNNVKLIVLDRLDNLLSKQDRMLDDLVMDILRVLSSPDIDVRRKALRIAMSLVSSRNVQEVILFLKKELVKTHDQEYEKNTEYRQLLVQSIHSCAVKFSEVAANVVHVLMEFLGDSNNPSAVDVVSFVREVMEKFPGLRRSVLDKLLETFMDMKSGKVFRGALWIIGEYCQDAQEIDEAWQQIRSALGEIPILASEQRLLESAEEDEQSSEKKEDDHTKSVPSSNAAPRRILPDGTYATESSYTAQPSSSAKLDAVKSASKPPLRALLLVNGDYFLGTVLSTTLTKLALRYSTIVNDAAAVNARRAEAMLIMTSIIRVGQSQFVTHHIDEDSYDRIMQDIRVVGNRQHEKVIDKVYLEDSRNAFAKQIQAEEKRAAAEKEKDKAAEVQVDDAIVFRQFSKKTNDTGVDEYEQDLVRATGTLDTKDDLMSKLSRIVQLTGFSDSVYAEAVVNVHQYDILMDVLIVNQTAETLQNLTVEFATLGDLKLVDRPVAHNLAPHSFLTVKAPIKVSSTETGVIFGNIVYDSNTANENSSVVVLNDIHIDIMDYINPAYCTETQFRNMWSEFEWENKVNVNTNISDLRVYLKHIMDSTNMSCLTPEKQLEGDCGFLSANMYARSIFGEDALANLSIEKPGEGPIAGHIRIRSKTQGIALSLGDKITLAQKAAA
;
A
#
# COMPACT_ATOMS: atom_id res chain seq x y z
N MET A 1 34.49 -27.26 -7.27
CA MET A 1 34.92 -25.86 -7.05
C MET A 1 33.70 -25.01 -7.22
N ALA A 2 33.22 -24.37 -6.17
CA ALA A 2 32.09 -23.45 -6.28
C ALA A 2 32.63 -22.20 -6.96
N THR A 3 32.14 -21.89 -8.15
CA THR A 3 32.32 -20.58 -8.75
C THR A 3 31.57 -19.60 -7.86
N THR A 4 32.31 -18.89 -7.01
CA THR A 4 31.76 -17.70 -6.35
C THR A 4 31.43 -16.74 -7.47
N ASP A 5 30.14 -16.45 -7.65
CA ASP A 5 29.72 -15.38 -8.55
C ASP A 5 30.38 -14.09 -8.10
N LEU A 6 31.35 -13.64 -8.90
CA LEU A 6 32.09 -12.41 -8.63
C LEU A 6 31.15 -11.24 -8.93
N CYS A 7 30.80 -10.50 -7.90
CA CYS A 7 30.04 -9.27 -8.06
C CYS A 7 30.97 -8.14 -8.49
N TYR A 8 30.77 -7.59 -9.65
CA TYR A 8 31.58 -6.50 -10.19
C TYR A 8 30.87 -5.16 -10.00
N THR A 9 31.64 -4.16 -9.58
CA THR A 9 31.18 -2.77 -9.54
C THR A 9 32.09 -1.95 -10.43
N LEU A 10 31.55 -1.34 -11.46
CA LEU A 10 32.28 -0.43 -12.33
C LEU A 10 32.26 0.98 -11.75
N VAL A 11 33.41 1.64 -11.74
CA VAL A 11 33.55 3.03 -11.31
C VAL A 11 33.85 3.89 -12.53
N HIS A 12 32.91 4.75 -12.90
CA HIS A 12 33.06 5.66 -14.05
C HIS A 12 33.65 6.99 -13.59
N GLN A 13 34.49 7.56 -14.43
CA GLN A 13 35.03 8.92 -14.27
C GLN A 13 34.47 9.77 -15.42
N ASP A 14 33.80 10.87 -15.08
CA ASP A 14 33.11 11.76 -16.04
C ASP A 14 34.02 12.61 -16.95
N ASP A 15 35.31 12.47 -16.81
CA ASP A 15 36.24 13.23 -17.65
C ASP A 15 36.41 12.57 -19.02
N ALA A 16 35.95 13.24 -20.07
CA ALA A 16 36.12 12.89 -21.48
C ALA A 16 37.59 13.01 -21.98
N THR A 17 38.55 12.79 -21.11
CA THR A 17 39.97 12.81 -21.46
C THR A 17 40.43 11.42 -21.82
N GLU A 18 41.20 11.33 -22.91
CA GLU A 18 41.89 10.09 -23.35
C GLU A 18 42.50 9.31 -22.17
N GLN A 19 42.31 8.00 -22.16
CA GLN A 19 42.90 7.14 -21.13
C GLN A 19 44.42 7.29 -21.14
N PRO A 20 45.08 7.64 -20.02
CA PRO A 20 46.51 7.80 -19.98
C PRO A 20 47.21 6.47 -20.26
N THR A 21 48.22 6.50 -21.10
CA THR A 21 49.02 5.31 -21.39
C THR A 21 49.87 4.89 -20.21
N LEU A 22 50.33 3.65 -20.17
CA LEU A 22 51.19 3.10 -19.14
C LEU A 22 52.47 3.97 -18.94
N GLN A 23 53.00 4.56 -20.04
CA GLN A 23 54.17 5.46 -20.00
C GLN A 23 53.83 6.81 -19.36
N ASP A 24 52.61 7.31 -19.52
CA ASP A 24 52.20 8.56 -18.90
C ASP A 24 52.05 8.38 -17.40
N PHE A 25 51.51 7.27 -16.95
CA PHE A 25 51.45 6.93 -15.53
C PHE A 25 52.88 6.84 -14.92
N GLN A 26 53.84 6.18 -15.60
CA GLN A 26 55.23 6.08 -15.13
C GLN A 26 55.85 7.46 -14.98
N ARG A 27 55.74 8.34 -16.00
CA ARG A 27 56.28 9.70 -15.97
C ARG A 27 55.65 10.57 -14.90
N ALA A 28 54.31 10.50 -14.74
CA ALA A 28 53.57 11.25 -13.73
C ALA A 28 53.95 10.85 -12.31
N LEU A 29 54.14 9.55 -12.04
CA LEU A 29 54.55 9.04 -10.73
C LEU A 29 56.02 9.39 -10.43
N GLU A 30 56.92 9.36 -11.44
CA GLU A 30 58.35 9.63 -11.27
C GLU A 30 58.63 11.15 -11.07
N LYS A 31 58.11 12.00 -11.94
CA LYS A 31 58.46 13.43 -12.02
C LYS A 31 57.37 14.38 -11.53
N GLY A 32 56.18 13.87 -11.24
CA GLY A 32 55.02 14.69 -10.83
C GLY A 32 55.17 15.30 -9.45
N SER A 33 54.54 16.45 -9.23
CA SER A 33 54.30 17.00 -7.89
C SER A 33 53.36 16.09 -7.09
N ASP A 34 53.26 16.29 -5.77
CA ASP A 34 52.36 15.50 -4.93
C ASP A 34 50.91 15.56 -5.39
N GLU A 35 50.45 16.71 -5.93
CA GLU A 35 49.11 16.86 -6.47
C GLU A 35 48.88 16.03 -7.74
N VAL A 36 49.84 16.05 -8.65
CA VAL A 36 49.83 15.24 -9.87
C VAL A 36 49.85 13.75 -9.51
N ARG A 37 50.64 13.34 -8.49
CA ARG A 37 50.69 11.96 -8.01
C ARG A 37 49.37 11.53 -7.40
N ILE A 38 48.69 12.41 -6.67
CA ILE A 38 47.35 12.12 -6.11
C ILE A 38 46.36 11.84 -7.25
N GLN A 39 46.27 12.73 -8.23
CA GLN A 39 45.36 12.55 -9.39
C GLN A 39 45.71 11.27 -10.17
N THR A 40 47.00 11.02 -10.38
CA THR A 40 47.47 9.82 -11.07
C THR A 40 47.12 8.54 -10.31
N MET A 41 47.28 8.55 -8.99
CA MET A 41 46.90 7.41 -8.14
C MET A 41 45.37 7.20 -8.11
N GLN A 42 44.57 8.27 -8.16
CA GLN A 42 43.14 8.15 -8.26
C GLN A 42 42.69 7.50 -9.57
N LYS A 43 43.24 8.00 -10.71
CA LYS A 43 42.98 7.40 -12.03
C LYS A 43 43.42 5.93 -12.09
N LEU A 44 44.62 5.65 -11.57
CA LEU A 44 45.14 4.27 -11.51
C LEU A 44 44.22 3.34 -10.70
N LEU A 45 43.72 3.79 -9.56
CA LEU A 45 42.81 3.00 -8.73
C LEU A 45 41.51 2.74 -9.45
N ILE A 46 40.96 3.72 -10.20
CA ILE A 46 39.73 3.54 -10.98
C ILE A 46 39.92 2.47 -12.05
N ILE A 47 41.02 2.52 -12.78
CA ILE A 47 41.34 1.50 -13.82
C ILE A 47 41.47 0.12 -13.19
N MET A 48 42.19 0.02 -12.06
CA MET A 48 42.35 -1.26 -11.35
C MET A 48 41.02 -1.80 -10.79
N LEU A 49 40.12 -0.92 -10.32
CA LEU A 49 38.76 -1.30 -9.90
C LEU A 49 37.89 -1.81 -11.06
N ASN A 50 38.16 -1.31 -12.25
CA ASN A 50 37.45 -1.74 -13.47
C ASN A 50 38.05 -3.03 -14.09
N GLY A 51 39.01 -3.66 -13.43
CA GLY A 51 39.48 -5.01 -13.77
C GLY A 51 40.87 -5.08 -14.42
N ASP A 52 41.52 -3.95 -14.72
CA ASP A 52 42.90 -3.98 -15.24
C ASP A 52 43.91 -3.92 -14.08
N PRO A 53 44.65 -5.00 -13.82
CA PRO A 53 45.52 -5.09 -12.63
C PRO A 53 46.77 -4.19 -12.66
N MET A 54 47.09 -3.57 -13.79
CA MET A 54 48.23 -2.64 -13.98
C MET A 54 49.50 -3.08 -13.27
N GLU A 55 49.86 -4.35 -13.29
CA GLU A 55 50.97 -4.94 -12.52
C GLU A 55 52.31 -4.29 -12.77
N LYS A 56 52.56 -3.80 -13.98
CA LYS A 56 53.83 -3.16 -14.37
C LYS A 56 54.12 -1.86 -13.63
N LEU A 57 53.14 -1.25 -12.98
CA LEU A 57 53.26 -0.03 -12.19
C LEU A 57 53.62 -0.29 -10.72
N LEU A 58 53.57 -1.53 -10.23
CA LEU A 58 53.83 -1.87 -8.84
C LEU A 58 55.20 -1.32 -8.35
N LEU A 59 56.29 -1.58 -9.07
CA LEU A 59 57.59 -1.09 -8.73
C LEU A 59 57.72 0.44 -8.74
N HIS A 60 57.01 1.11 -9.65
CA HIS A 60 56.98 2.57 -9.71
C HIS A 60 56.27 3.19 -8.52
N VAL A 61 55.14 2.61 -8.13
CA VAL A 61 54.38 3.01 -6.93
C VAL A 61 55.23 2.80 -5.66
N ILE A 62 55.91 1.66 -5.53
CA ILE A 62 56.79 1.40 -4.39
C ILE A 62 57.98 2.39 -4.35
N ARG A 63 58.55 2.73 -5.50
CA ARG A 63 59.76 3.56 -5.57
C ARG A 63 59.46 5.05 -5.36
N PHE A 64 58.37 5.57 -5.93
CA PHE A 64 58.11 7.01 -6.00
C PHE A 64 56.94 7.50 -5.12
N VAL A 65 55.98 6.65 -4.79
CA VAL A 65 54.81 7.06 -3.99
C VAL A 65 54.95 6.59 -2.53
N LEU A 66 55.44 5.38 -2.28
CA LEU A 66 55.55 4.84 -0.93
C LEU A 66 56.41 5.72 0.03
N PRO A 67 57.51 6.37 -0.39
CA PRO A 67 58.32 7.24 0.48
C PRO A 67 57.62 8.57 0.82
N SER A 68 56.54 8.94 0.14
CA SER A 68 55.85 10.21 0.35
C SER A 68 55.32 10.36 1.79
N LYS A 69 55.46 11.59 2.32
CA LYS A 69 54.91 11.98 3.63
C LYS A 69 53.52 12.55 3.52
N ASN A 70 52.97 12.68 2.31
CA ASN A 70 51.64 13.22 2.09
C ASN A 70 50.57 12.24 2.59
N LYS A 71 49.66 12.77 3.44
CA LYS A 71 48.60 11.95 4.07
C LYS A 71 47.61 11.39 3.07
N GLN A 72 47.28 12.13 2.01
CA GLN A 72 46.35 11.69 0.96
C GLN A 72 46.94 10.55 0.15
N LEU A 73 48.23 10.68 -0.24
CA LEU A 73 48.97 9.61 -0.94
C LEU A 73 49.05 8.35 -0.10
N LYS A 74 49.33 8.46 1.20
CA LYS A 74 49.32 7.29 2.10
C LYS A 74 47.97 6.60 2.16
N LYS A 75 46.91 7.38 2.16
CA LYS A 75 45.55 6.82 2.15
C LYS A 75 45.22 6.11 0.82
N LEU A 76 45.60 6.70 -0.31
CA LEU A 76 45.47 6.07 -1.63
C LEU A 76 46.33 4.80 -1.78
N LEU A 77 47.52 4.78 -1.18
CA LEU A 77 48.35 3.57 -1.11
C LEU A 77 47.67 2.40 -0.39
N HIS A 78 46.92 2.66 0.69
CA HIS A 78 46.19 1.60 1.35
C HIS A 78 45.15 0.97 0.41
N PHE A 79 44.39 1.78 -0.38
CA PHE A 79 43.47 1.26 -1.40
C PHE A 79 44.22 0.52 -2.52
N TYR A 80 45.37 1.04 -2.93
CA TYR A 80 46.15 0.37 -3.95
C TYR A 80 46.62 -1.01 -3.48
N TRP A 81 47.16 -1.13 -2.23
CA TRP A 81 47.57 -2.41 -1.66
C TRP A 81 46.41 -3.37 -1.42
N GLU A 82 45.21 -2.85 -1.22
CA GLU A 82 44.02 -3.68 -1.08
C GLU A 82 43.66 -4.37 -2.40
N ILE A 83 43.73 -3.64 -3.52
CA ILE A 83 43.28 -4.08 -4.85
C ILE A 83 44.39 -4.84 -5.61
N CYS A 84 45.66 -4.41 -5.51
CA CYS A 84 46.71 -4.98 -6.32
C CYS A 84 46.97 -6.48 -6.04
N PRO A 85 47.22 -7.29 -7.08
CA PRO A 85 47.57 -8.69 -6.92
C PRO A 85 48.91 -8.85 -6.17
N LYS A 86 48.85 -9.41 -4.97
CA LYS A 86 50.00 -9.57 -4.05
C LYS A 86 50.75 -10.86 -4.29
N THR A 87 50.10 -11.87 -4.85
CA THR A 87 50.68 -13.19 -5.11
C THR A 87 51.06 -13.37 -6.57
N LYS A 88 52.09 -14.18 -6.83
CA LYS A 88 52.43 -14.69 -8.17
C LYS A 88 51.41 -15.77 -8.57
N PRO A 89 51.32 -16.16 -9.85
CA PRO A 89 50.45 -17.28 -10.28
C PRO A 89 50.72 -18.60 -9.50
N ASP A 90 51.93 -18.75 -8.96
CA ASP A 90 52.36 -19.90 -8.16
C ASP A 90 51.87 -19.83 -6.70
N GLY A 91 51.03 -18.86 -6.34
CA GLY A 91 50.49 -18.64 -5.00
C GLY A 91 51.45 -18.04 -3.98
N LYS A 92 52.72 -17.76 -4.35
CA LYS A 92 53.74 -17.15 -3.46
C LYS A 92 53.65 -15.62 -3.51
N LEU A 93 53.92 -14.99 -2.37
CA LEU A 93 54.03 -13.54 -2.27
C LEU A 93 55.07 -12.97 -3.25
N LYS A 94 54.82 -11.83 -3.87
CA LYS A 94 55.77 -11.09 -4.70
C LYS A 94 56.85 -10.50 -3.80
N GLU A 95 58.12 -10.62 -4.19
CA GLU A 95 59.29 -10.19 -3.37
C GLU A 95 59.26 -8.69 -3.05
N GLU A 96 58.67 -7.89 -3.92
CA GLU A 96 58.48 -6.45 -3.77
C GLU A 96 57.66 -6.07 -2.53
N PHE A 97 56.77 -6.92 -2.10
CA PHE A 97 55.90 -6.69 -0.92
C PHE A 97 56.67 -6.69 0.40
N ILE A 98 57.90 -7.20 0.45
CA ILE A 98 58.80 -7.10 1.62
C ILE A 98 59.02 -5.63 1.96
N LEU A 99 59.23 -4.78 0.94
CA LEU A 99 59.38 -3.32 1.11
C LEU A 99 58.12 -2.68 1.65
N VAL A 100 56.95 -3.11 1.16
CA VAL A 100 55.64 -2.65 1.65
C VAL A 100 55.45 -3.02 3.12
N CYS A 101 55.78 -4.26 3.53
CA CYS A 101 55.67 -4.69 4.93
C CYS A 101 56.57 -3.82 5.84
N ASN A 102 57.79 -3.48 5.43
CA ASN A 102 58.64 -2.57 6.21
C ASN A 102 58.06 -1.17 6.34
N ALA A 103 57.42 -0.65 5.27
CA ALA A 103 56.77 0.65 5.33
C ALA A 103 55.53 0.64 6.22
N LEU A 104 54.72 -0.41 6.17
CA LEU A 104 53.57 -0.60 7.06
C LEU A 104 53.99 -0.72 8.53
N ARG A 105 55.12 -1.41 8.82
CA ARG A 105 55.69 -1.46 10.16
C ARG A 105 56.08 -0.07 10.67
N ASN A 106 56.72 0.74 9.84
CA ASN A 106 57.06 2.12 10.19
C ASN A 106 55.82 2.99 10.39
N ASP A 107 54.78 2.79 9.59
CA ASP A 107 53.50 3.51 9.75
C ASP A 107 52.75 3.09 11.02
N LEU A 108 52.85 1.84 11.47
CA LEU A 108 52.32 1.38 12.75
C LEU A 108 53.10 1.98 13.96
N GLN A 109 54.30 2.43 13.78
CA GLN A 109 55.15 3.09 14.80
C GLN A 109 55.16 4.62 14.66
N HIS A 110 54.45 5.16 13.67
CA HIS A 110 54.45 6.60 13.35
C HIS A 110 53.92 7.45 14.53
N PRO A 111 54.50 8.63 14.82
CA PRO A 111 54.08 9.49 15.94
C PRO A 111 52.65 10.02 15.77
N ASN A 112 52.11 10.08 14.55
CA ASN A 112 50.77 10.51 14.30
C ASN A 112 49.78 9.34 14.44
N GLU A 113 48.84 9.48 15.38
CA GLU A 113 47.81 8.47 15.73
C GLU A 113 46.88 8.15 14.57
N TYR A 114 46.57 9.12 13.69
CA TYR A 114 45.71 8.88 12.55
C TYR A 114 46.34 8.00 11.48
N ILE A 115 47.63 8.11 11.26
CA ILE A 115 48.37 7.24 10.35
C ILE A 115 48.37 5.81 10.91
N ARG A 116 48.70 5.65 12.21
CA ARG A 116 48.65 4.35 12.86
C ARG A 116 47.29 3.69 12.76
N GLY A 117 46.21 4.47 13.10
CA GLY A 117 44.83 3.94 13.07
C GLY A 117 44.34 3.61 11.67
N ALA A 118 44.73 4.41 10.65
CA ALA A 118 44.44 4.13 9.26
C ALA A 118 45.12 2.84 8.78
N THR A 119 46.38 2.66 9.13
CA THR A 119 47.15 1.43 8.81
C THR A 119 46.52 0.22 9.48
N LEU A 120 46.17 0.28 10.77
CA LEU A 120 45.46 -0.80 11.46
C LEU A 120 44.13 -1.17 10.78
N ARG A 121 43.35 -0.18 10.35
CA ARG A 121 42.12 -0.45 9.59
C ARG A 121 42.36 -1.11 8.25
N PHE A 122 43.47 -0.73 7.58
CA PHE A 122 43.87 -1.38 6.34
C PHE A 122 44.27 -2.85 6.57
N LEU A 123 44.99 -3.16 7.66
CA LEU A 123 45.35 -4.54 8.00
C LEU A 123 44.15 -5.46 8.18
N CYS A 124 42.98 -4.94 8.57
CA CYS A 124 41.74 -5.72 8.65
C CYS A 124 41.30 -6.31 7.30
N LYS A 125 41.79 -5.78 6.20
CA LYS A 125 41.39 -6.13 4.84
C LYS A 125 42.42 -7.03 4.12
N ILE A 126 43.59 -7.21 4.66
CA ILE A 126 44.64 -8.08 4.09
C ILE A 126 44.26 -9.56 4.31
N ARG A 127 44.43 -10.34 3.24
CA ARG A 127 44.10 -11.78 3.20
C ARG A 127 45.33 -12.67 3.02
N GLU A 128 46.52 -12.13 3.11
CA GLU A 128 47.75 -12.82 2.92
C GLU A 128 48.50 -12.92 4.28
N ALA A 129 48.66 -14.15 4.80
CA ALA A 129 49.31 -14.40 6.08
C ALA A 129 50.77 -13.95 6.12
N GLU A 130 51.51 -14.14 5.01
CA GLU A 130 52.92 -13.76 4.86
C GLU A 130 53.18 -12.26 5.02
N VAL A 131 52.13 -11.41 4.66
CA VAL A 131 52.23 -9.95 4.83
C VAL A 131 51.95 -9.56 6.28
N LEU A 132 51.05 -10.28 6.97
CA LEU A 132 50.62 -9.95 8.32
C LEU A 132 51.60 -10.43 9.40
N GLU A 133 52.23 -11.56 9.21
CA GLU A 133 53.16 -12.19 10.19
C GLU A 133 54.21 -11.22 10.75
N PRO A 134 54.97 -10.47 9.94
CA PRO A 134 55.99 -9.55 10.44
C PRO A 134 55.42 -8.31 11.16
N LEU A 135 54.10 -8.07 11.07
CA LEU A 135 53.42 -6.91 11.65
C LEU A 135 52.74 -7.20 12.99
N ILE A 136 52.54 -8.47 13.36
CA ILE A 136 51.80 -8.89 14.56
C ILE A 136 52.31 -8.23 15.84
N ALA A 137 53.66 -8.20 16.06
CA ALA A 137 54.22 -7.55 17.22
C ALA A 137 53.92 -6.05 17.31
N SER A 138 53.89 -5.36 16.18
CA SER A 138 53.57 -3.92 16.10
C SER A 138 52.08 -3.67 16.31
N VAL A 139 51.22 -4.57 15.84
CA VAL A 139 49.76 -4.50 16.07
C VAL A 139 49.46 -4.69 17.56
N ARG A 140 50.12 -5.66 18.23
CA ARG A 140 49.97 -5.90 19.67
C ARG A 140 50.41 -4.66 20.48
N ALA A 141 51.54 -4.03 20.16
CA ALA A 141 52.01 -2.82 20.81
C ALA A 141 51.02 -1.62 20.66
N CYS A 142 50.22 -1.61 19.64
CA CYS A 142 49.18 -0.56 19.44
C CYS A 142 48.00 -0.67 20.43
N LEU A 143 47.78 -1.78 21.12
CA LEU A 143 46.78 -1.90 22.19
C LEU A 143 47.11 -1.04 23.41
N GLU A 144 48.41 -0.82 23.67
CA GLU A 144 48.87 -0.03 24.83
C GLU A 144 49.07 1.45 24.48
N HIS A 145 48.67 1.86 23.27
CA HIS A 145 48.89 3.23 22.85
C HIS A 145 48.03 4.22 23.66
N ARG A 146 48.56 5.40 24.00
CA ARG A 146 47.90 6.44 24.80
C ARG A 146 46.56 6.94 24.18
N HIS A 147 46.46 6.94 22.84
CA HIS A 147 45.29 7.49 22.13
C HIS A 147 44.26 6.39 21.83
N SER A 148 42.99 6.58 22.24
CA SER A 148 41.91 5.60 22.08
C SER A 148 41.62 5.25 20.61
N TYR A 149 41.79 6.19 19.67
CA TYR A 149 41.64 5.92 18.25
C TYR A 149 42.58 4.81 17.73
N VAL A 150 43.80 4.74 18.23
CA VAL A 150 44.75 3.67 17.87
C VAL A 150 44.34 2.36 18.53
N ARG A 151 44.00 2.39 19.84
CA ARG A 151 43.59 1.18 20.58
C ARG A 151 42.38 0.52 19.97
N LYS A 152 41.32 1.30 19.67
CA LYS A 152 40.08 0.74 19.07
C LYS A 152 40.31 0.10 17.71
N ASN A 153 41.20 0.66 16.88
CA ASN A 153 41.50 0.09 15.58
C ASN A 153 42.41 -1.13 15.71
N ALA A 154 43.32 -1.18 16.73
CA ALA A 154 44.13 -2.35 17.05
C ALA A 154 43.26 -3.56 17.45
N VAL A 155 42.22 -3.33 18.24
CA VAL A 155 41.29 -4.39 18.62
C VAL A 155 40.61 -4.98 17.38
N PHE A 156 40.13 -4.14 16.45
CA PHE A 156 39.53 -4.63 15.21
C PHE A 156 40.52 -5.36 14.31
N ALA A 157 41.77 -4.88 14.23
CA ALA A 157 42.81 -5.53 13.45
C ALA A 157 43.11 -6.94 14.00
N ILE A 158 43.28 -7.08 15.32
CA ILE A 158 43.48 -8.38 15.98
C ILE A 158 42.30 -9.31 15.72
N GLY A 159 41.04 -8.81 15.90
CA GLY A 159 39.84 -9.61 15.64
C GLY A 159 39.72 -10.08 14.21
N SER A 160 40.04 -9.22 13.26
CA SER A 160 40.01 -9.55 11.83
C SER A 160 41.10 -10.54 11.44
N ILE A 161 42.33 -10.35 11.96
CA ILE A 161 43.44 -11.27 11.72
C ILE A 161 43.13 -12.65 12.29
N TYR A 162 42.69 -12.72 13.52
CA TYR A 162 42.32 -14.00 14.16
C TYR A 162 41.23 -14.76 13.42
N ARG A 163 40.23 -14.08 12.92
CA ARG A 163 39.12 -14.71 12.17
C ARG A 163 39.59 -15.42 10.90
N HIS A 164 40.64 -14.91 10.26
CA HIS A 164 41.15 -15.46 8.99
C HIS A 164 42.37 -16.32 9.17
N PHE A 165 43.17 -16.01 10.19
CA PHE A 165 44.47 -16.62 10.46
C PHE A 165 44.69 -16.77 11.98
N ASP A 166 43.95 -17.72 12.58
CA ASP A 166 44.03 -18.00 14.01
C ASP A 166 45.41 -18.35 14.48
N PHE A 167 46.22 -19.04 13.64
CA PHE A 167 47.59 -19.43 13.95
C PHE A 167 48.57 -18.25 14.09
N LEU A 168 48.26 -17.05 13.49
CA LEU A 168 49.11 -15.87 13.62
C LEU A 168 48.96 -15.17 14.99
N PHE A 169 47.79 -15.34 15.61
CA PHE A 169 47.49 -14.66 16.87
C PHE A 169 46.71 -15.60 17.82
N PRO A 170 47.25 -16.76 18.21
CA PRO A 170 46.52 -17.81 18.92
C PRO A 170 45.94 -17.36 20.27
N ASP A 171 46.59 -16.40 20.94
CA ASP A 171 46.20 -15.83 22.23
C ASP A 171 45.28 -14.59 22.13
N ALA A 172 44.70 -14.33 20.92
CA ALA A 172 43.88 -13.15 20.70
C ALA A 172 42.64 -13.05 21.64
N PRO A 173 41.87 -14.12 21.92
CA PRO A 173 40.73 -14.03 22.83
C PRO A 173 41.14 -13.57 24.25
N GLU A 174 42.23 -14.13 24.80
CA GLU A 174 42.73 -13.80 26.14
C GLU A 174 43.27 -12.37 26.22
N VAL A 175 43.99 -11.92 25.18
CA VAL A 175 44.52 -10.55 25.06
C VAL A 175 43.37 -9.54 25.00
N ILE A 176 42.36 -9.83 24.22
CA ILE A 176 41.16 -8.94 24.11
C ILE A 176 40.37 -8.93 25.43
N GLN A 177 40.24 -10.07 26.12
CA GLN A 177 39.56 -10.13 27.43
C GLN A 177 40.33 -9.30 28.46
N THR A 178 41.64 -9.42 28.53
CA THR A 178 42.49 -8.64 29.44
C THR A 178 42.42 -7.15 29.12
N PHE A 179 42.43 -6.78 27.83
CA PHE A 179 42.29 -5.41 27.37
C PHE A 179 40.90 -4.85 27.78
N LEU A 180 39.84 -5.60 27.58
CA LEU A 180 38.47 -5.21 27.92
C LEU A 180 38.30 -4.94 29.44
N ALA A 181 38.93 -5.74 30.27
CA ALA A 181 38.87 -5.57 31.72
C ALA A 181 39.56 -4.28 32.21
N ASN A 182 40.65 -3.84 31.55
CA ASN A 182 41.48 -2.71 31.97
C ASN A 182 41.20 -1.38 31.23
N GLU A 183 40.37 -1.42 30.15
CA GLU A 183 40.15 -0.24 29.32
C GLU A 183 39.10 0.74 29.94
N ALA A 184 39.45 2.02 29.94
CA ALA A 184 38.58 3.09 30.43
C ALA A 184 37.71 3.74 29.34
N ASP A 185 38.21 3.79 28.09
CA ASP A 185 37.48 4.43 26.97
C ASP A 185 36.28 3.58 26.51
N MET A 186 35.08 4.15 26.54
CA MET A 186 33.84 3.42 26.20
C MET A 186 33.84 2.88 24.78
N SER A 187 34.37 3.61 23.81
CA SER A 187 34.43 3.18 22.42
C SER A 187 35.38 2.00 22.20
N CYS A 188 36.52 1.98 22.94
CA CYS A 188 37.44 0.85 22.95
C CYS A 188 36.81 -0.38 23.62
N ARG A 189 36.17 -0.19 24.76
CA ARG A 189 35.44 -1.25 25.48
C ARG A 189 34.38 -1.91 24.62
N ARG A 190 33.57 -1.09 23.97
CA ARG A 190 32.54 -1.60 23.06
C ARG A 190 33.15 -2.45 21.92
N ASN A 191 34.19 -1.92 21.27
CA ASN A 191 34.85 -2.62 20.17
C ASN A 191 35.46 -3.93 20.63
N ALA A 192 36.15 -3.93 21.79
CA ALA A 192 36.72 -5.14 22.39
C ALA A 192 35.64 -6.16 22.74
N PHE A 193 34.53 -5.73 23.31
CA PHE A 193 33.40 -6.61 23.64
C PHE A 193 32.79 -7.24 22.36
N VAL A 194 32.51 -6.44 21.33
CA VAL A 194 31.98 -6.93 20.05
C VAL A 194 32.92 -7.90 19.38
N VAL A 195 34.24 -7.60 19.39
CA VAL A 195 35.27 -8.51 18.84
C VAL A 195 35.30 -9.81 19.62
N LEU A 196 35.30 -9.77 20.95
CA LEU A 196 35.30 -10.96 21.80
C LEU A 196 34.06 -11.83 21.56
N CYS A 197 32.86 -11.22 21.43
CA CYS A 197 31.62 -11.92 21.09
C CYS A 197 31.68 -12.67 19.75
N ASN A 198 32.45 -12.17 18.79
CA ASN A 198 32.60 -12.77 17.47
C ASN A 198 33.72 -13.82 17.38
N ILE A 199 34.74 -13.72 18.22
CA ILE A 199 35.91 -14.62 18.25
C ILE A 199 35.61 -15.81 19.18
N ASP A 200 35.28 -15.51 20.43
CA ASP A 200 35.02 -16.50 21.46
C ASP A 200 33.82 -16.10 22.31
N ARG A 201 32.66 -16.66 21.97
CA ARG A 201 31.40 -16.36 22.68
C ARG A 201 31.41 -16.84 24.13
N PRO A 202 31.90 -18.04 24.47
CA PRO A 202 32.02 -18.48 25.86
C PRO A 202 32.76 -17.51 26.75
N LEU A 203 33.92 -16.99 26.34
CA LEU A 203 34.68 -16.01 27.10
C LEU A 203 33.93 -14.67 27.22
N ALA A 204 33.25 -14.26 26.18
CA ALA A 204 32.40 -13.04 26.22
C ALA A 204 31.24 -13.19 27.24
N VAL A 205 30.62 -14.36 27.32
CA VAL A 205 29.57 -14.70 28.31
C VAL A 205 30.16 -14.71 29.71
N GLU A 206 31.32 -15.31 29.91
CA GLU A 206 31.99 -15.33 31.21
C GLU A 206 32.29 -13.91 31.71
N TYR A 207 32.88 -13.07 30.85
CA TYR A 207 33.07 -11.65 31.17
C TYR A 207 31.76 -10.94 31.50
N LEU A 208 30.72 -11.15 30.73
CA LEU A 208 29.40 -10.53 30.98
C LEU A 208 28.84 -10.91 32.34
N LEU A 209 28.95 -12.19 32.73
CA LEU A 209 28.47 -12.66 34.04
C LEU A 209 29.21 -11.99 35.19
N GLN A 210 30.51 -11.68 35.04
CA GLN A 210 31.30 -10.98 36.04
C GLN A 210 30.88 -9.50 36.17
N VAL A 211 30.47 -8.85 35.07
CA VAL A 211 30.17 -7.41 35.05
C VAL A 211 28.68 -7.07 35.10
N PHE A 212 27.79 -8.02 35.27
CA PHE A 212 26.34 -7.80 35.30
C PHE A 212 25.88 -6.62 36.14
N PRO A 213 26.36 -6.40 37.38
CA PRO A 213 25.93 -5.27 38.21
C PRO A 213 26.31 -3.90 37.63
N LEU A 214 27.28 -3.87 36.71
CA LEU A 214 27.77 -2.64 36.08
C LEU A 214 27.07 -2.32 34.74
N VAL A 215 26.34 -3.28 34.15
CA VAL A 215 25.69 -3.13 32.86
C VAL A 215 24.76 -1.91 32.78
N PRO A 216 23.94 -1.57 33.80
CA PRO A 216 23.10 -0.37 33.76
C PRO A 216 23.89 0.96 33.65
N GLN A 217 25.18 0.95 34.04
CA GLN A 217 26.06 2.13 33.98
C GLN A 217 26.83 2.23 32.67
N PHE A 218 26.72 1.24 31.79
CA PHE A 218 27.42 1.24 30.51
C PHE A 218 26.82 2.28 29.56
N ASP A 219 27.63 2.65 28.56
CA ASP A 219 27.18 3.44 27.44
C ASP A 219 26.08 2.70 26.62
N GLU A 220 25.16 3.45 26.05
CA GLU A 220 24.04 2.94 25.26
C GLU A 220 24.46 1.88 24.23
N LEU A 221 25.51 2.16 23.46
CA LEU A 221 25.96 1.25 22.41
C LEU A 221 26.57 -0.04 22.98
N LEU A 222 27.18 0.02 24.15
CA LEU A 222 27.68 -1.17 24.82
C LEU A 222 26.54 -1.98 25.43
N GLN A 223 25.53 -1.33 25.97
CA GLN A 223 24.30 -1.99 26.46
C GLN A 223 23.59 -2.73 25.32
N LEU A 224 23.50 -2.14 24.12
CA LEU A 224 22.94 -2.80 22.94
C LEU A 224 23.80 -4.01 22.51
N ALA A 225 25.13 -3.91 22.59
CA ALA A 225 26.00 -5.04 22.29
C ALA A 225 25.84 -6.19 23.30
N VAL A 226 25.64 -5.88 24.60
CA VAL A 226 25.30 -6.86 25.63
C VAL A 226 23.97 -7.55 25.34
N LEU A 227 22.94 -6.79 24.99
CA LEU A 227 21.63 -7.33 24.61
C LEU A 227 21.73 -8.27 23.40
N GLU A 228 22.54 -7.91 22.40
CA GLU A 228 22.76 -8.76 21.23
C GLU A 228 23.48 -10.07 21.60
N LEU A 229 24.47 -10.02 22.51
CA LEU A 229 25.11 -11.23 23.01
C LEU A 229 24.13 -12.14 23.75
N ILE A 230 23.30 -11.56 24.63
CA ILE A 230 22.26 -12.30 25.36
C ILE A 230 21.28 -12.98 24.38
N ARG A 231 20.88 -12.27 23.33
CA ARG A 231 19.99 -12.81 22.29
C ARG A 231 20.62 -14.00 21.55
N LYS A 232 21.91 -13.91 21.21
CA LYS A 232 22.65 -14.97 20.52
C LYS A 232 22.91 -16.18 21.41
N ASP A 233 23.30 -15.95 22.66
CA ASP A 233 23.61 -17.04 23.58
C ASP A 233 22.34 -17.77 24.07
N SER A 234 21.27 -17.04 24.33
CA SER A 234 19.99 -17.64 24.79
C SER A 234 19.37 -18.60 23.78
N LYS A 235 19.66 -18.46 22.48
CA LYS A 235 19.25 -19.41 21.44
C LYS A 235 20.06 -20.72 21.48
N ALA A 236 21.32 -20.65 21.91
CA ALA A 236 22.23 -21.78 21.95
C ALA A 236 22.21 -22.49 23.32
N ASN A 237 22.16 -21.74 24.43
CA ASN A 237 22.30 -22.23 25.80
C ASN A 237 21.17 -21.72 26.70
N SER A 238 20.58 -22.62 27.48
CA SER A 238 19.51 -22.29 28.44
C SER A 238 20.01 -22.06 29.88
N VAL A 239 21.29 -22.33 30.17
CA VAL A 239 21.86 -22.37 31.53
C VAL A 239 21.77 -20.99 32.21
N ASN A 240 22.11 -19.93 31.52
CA ASN A 240 22.21 -18.57 32.08
C ASN A 240 20.90 -17.76 31.99
N LYS A 241 19.81 -18.37 31.53
CA LYS A 241 18.53 -17.66 31.30
C LYS A 241 18.05 -16.83 32.47
N GLY A 242 18.19 -17.35 33.71
CA GLY A 242 17.75 -16.63 34.92
C GLY A 242 18.55 -15.35 35.19
N ALA A 243 19.87 -15.39 34.93
CA ALA A 243 20.74 -14.22 35.05
C ALA A 243 20.44 -13.18 33.94
N TYR A 244 20.21 -13.63 32.74
CA TYR A 244 19.86 -12.78 31.61
C TYR A 244 18.52 -12.05 31.83
N ILE A 245 17.52 -12.74 32.34
CA ILE A 245 16.20 -12.12 32.66
C ILE A 245 16.36 -10.99 33.67
N ARG A 246 17.20 -11.15 34.69
CA ARG A 246 17.45 -10.08 35.68
C ARG A 246 18.13 -8.88 35.03
N CYS A 247 19.22 -9.10 34.29
CA CYS A 247 19.97 -8.04 33.62
C CYS A 247 19.07 -7.27 32.61
N VAL A 248 18.31 -7.98 31.80
CA VAL A 248 17.38 -7.38 30.82
C VAL A 248 16.25 -6.62 31.51
N SER A 249 15.74 -7.12 32.64
CA SER A 249 14.70 -6.42 33.43
C SER A 249 15.20 -5.11 34.02
N GLU A 250 16.47 -5.03 34.44
CA GLU A 250 17.09 -3.78 34.89
C GLU A 250 17.23 -2.77 33.74
N LEU A 251 17.56 -3.25 32.53
CA LEU A 251 17.68 -2.40 31.34
C LEU A 251 16.36 -1.85 30.83
N LEU A 252 15.22 -2.38 31.24
CA LEU A 252 13.91 -1.77 30.96
C LEU A 252 13.75 -0.37 31.55
N THR A 253 14.53 -0.05 32.58
CA THR A 253 14.56 1.29 33.23
C THR A 253 15.67 2.19 32.73
N ALA A 254 16.44 1.77 31.73
CA ALA A 254 17.55 2.54 31.16
C ALA A 254 17.09 3.93 30.67
N ALA A 255 18.02 4.88 30.53
CA ALA A 255 17.71 6.22 30.06
C ALA A 255 17.40 6.26 28.55
N SER A 256 18.06 5.42 27.77
CA SER A 256 17.91 5.35 26.30
C SER A 256 16.65 4.60 25.87
N HIS A 257 15.90 5.17 24.94
CA HIS A 257 14.70 4.55 24.36
C HIS A 257 15.06 3.31 23.54
N SER A 258 16.17 3.34 22.79
CA SER A 258 16.68 2.21 22.00
C SER A 258 16.99 0.99 22.86
N VAL A 259 17.64 1.22 24.00
CA VAL A 259 17.98 0.14 24.95
C VAL A 259 16.71 -0.44 25.60
N LYS A 260 15.77 0.41 26.01
CA LYS A 260 14.47 -0.04 26.54
C LYS A 260 13.72 -0.92 25.56
N TYR A 261 13.65 -0.46 24.33
CA TYR A 261 12.96 -1.18 23.25
C TYR A 261 13.56 -2.55 23.01
N GLU A 262 14.89 -2.60 22.83
CA GLU A 262 15.58 -3.87 22.57
C GLU A 262 15.56 -4.80 23.79
N ALA A 263 15.65 -4.24 25.01
CA ALA A 263 15.50 -5.01 26.25
C ALA A 263 14.10 -5.65 26.33
N ALA A 264 13.05 -4.92 26.01
CA ALA A 264 11.70 -5.47 25.98
C ALA A 264 11.54 -6.58 24.94
N ASN A 265 12.11 -6.40 23.73
CA ASN A 265 12.11 -7.41 22.68
C ASN A 265 12.81 -8.69 23.14
N ILE A 266 13.99 -8.57 23.75
CA ILE A 266 14.78 -9.72 24.21
C ILE A 266 14.10 -10.40 25.39
N LEU A 267 13.50 -9.66 26.29
CA LEU A 267 12.77 -10.22 27.42
C LEU A 267 11.65 -11.17 26.95
N MET A 268 10.97 -10.79 25.85
CA MET A 268 9.93 -11.62 25.25
C MET A 268 10.46 -12.89 24.56
N VAL A 269 11.70 -12.85 24.09
CA VAL A 269 12.38 -14.04 23.55
C VAL A 269 12.85 -14.98 24.69
N LEU A 270 13.29 -14.40 25.79
CA LEU A 270 13.80 -15.16 26.94
C LEU A 270 12.71 -15.88 27.72
N THR A 271 11.57 -15.25 27.95
CA THR A 271 10.54 -15.79 28.86
C THR A 271 9.14 -15.43 28.42
N SER A 272 8.20 -16.34 28.67
CA SER A 272 6.75 -16.14 28.53
C SER A 272 6.05 -15.94 29.89
N ASN A 273 6.80 -15.63 30.95
CA ASN A 273 6.22 -15.38 32.26
C ASN A 273 5.27 -14.15 32.23
N PRO A 274 4.05 -14.24 32.77
CA PRO A 274 3.07 -13.14 32.78
C PRO A 274 3.61 -11.82 33.32
N ALA A 275 4.42 -11.84 34.36
CA ALA A 275 5.02 -10.64 34.95
C ALA A 275 6.02 -9.96 34.00
N ALA A 276 6.82 -10.74 33.27
CA ALA A 276 7.76 -10.24 32.29
C ALA A 276 7.04 -9.68 31.06
N VAL A 277 6.00 -10.36 30.59
CA VAL A 277 5.14 -9.90 29.49
C VAL A 277 4.48 -8.56 29.84
N LYS A 278 3.94 -8.44 31.05
CA LYS A 278 3.35 -7.19 31.54
C LYS A 278 4.38 -6.07 31.63
N ALA A 279 5.59 -6.35 32.11
CA ALA A 279 6.68 -5.38 32.19
C ALA A 279 7.13 -4.90 30.79
N ALA A 280 7.26 -5.82 29.81
CA ALA A 280 7.58 -5.48 28.44
C ALA A 280 6.48 -4.63 27.78
N ALA A 281 5.21 -5.01 27.94
CA ALA A 281 4.07 -4.26 27.42
C ALA A 281 3.99 -2.84 28.04
N THR A 282 4.19 -2.71 29.36
CA THR A 282 4.23 -1.40 30.02
C THR A 282 5.38 -0.54 29.50
N CYS A 283 6.55 -1.14 29.26
CA CYS A 283 7.69 -0.44 28.68
C CYS A 283 7.38 0.06 27.26
N TYR A 284 6.75 -0.74 26.39
CA TYR A 284 6.32 -0.30 25.07
C TYR A 284 5.32 0.86 25.14
N ILE A 285 4.32 0.78 26.00
CA ILE A 285 3.33 1.86 26.18
C ILE A 285 4.01 3.15 26.64
N GLU A 286 4.92 3.05 27.60
CA GLU A 286 5.68 4.24 28.05
C GLU A 286 6.53 4.85 26.94
N LEU A 287 7.15 4.03 26.10
CA LEU A 287 7.91 4.49 24.93
C LEU A 287 7.02 5.23 23.96
N VAL A 288 5.85 4.69 23.59
CA VAL A 288 4.91 5.34 22.69
C VAL A 288 4.44 6.69 23.22
N VAL A 289 4.22 6.80 24.53
CA VAL A 289 3.78 8.08 25.16
C VAL A 289 4.91 9.11 25.20
N LYS A 290 6.15 8.70 25.46
CA LYS A 290 7.30 9.59 25.64
C LYS A 290 8.01 9.95 24.32
N GLU A 291 7.89 9.13 23.29
CA GLU A 291 8.56 9.34 22.02
C GLU A 291 7.92 10.50 21.24
N SER A 292 8.73 11.19 20.44
CA SER A 292 8.26 12.30 19.60
C SER A 292 8.02 11.88 18.15
N ASP A 293 8.79 10.91 17.63
CA ASP A 293 8.70 10.44 16.26
C ASP A 293 7.52 9.48 16.08
N ASN A 294 6.62 9.82 15.16
CA ASN A 294 5.43 9.02 14.87
C ASN A 294 5.76 7.66 14.24
N ASN A 295 6.83 7.58 13.44
CA ASN A 295 7.27 6.29 12.87
C ASN A 295 7.74 5.33 13.95
N VAL A 296 8.52 5.83 14.91
CA VAL A 296 8.94 5.04 16.07
C VAL A 296 7.73 4.58 16.88
N LYS A 297 6.75 5.46 17.12
CA LYS A 297 5.50 5.07 17.79
C LYS A 297 4.78 3.95 17.09
N LEU A 298 4.69 4.02 15.75
CA LEU A 298 4.05 2.96 14.93
C LEU A 298 4.80 1.63 15.05
N ILE A 299 6.14 1.64 14.99
CA ILE A 299 6.96 0.42 15.15
C ILE A 299 6.74 -0.21 16.53
N VAL A 300 6.74 0.60 17.59
CA VAL A 300 6.53 0.11 18.96
C VAL A 300 5.11 -0.43 19.14
N LEU A 301 4.10 0.23 18.55
CA LEU A 301 2.72 -0.25 18.55
C LEU A 301 2.58 -1.58 17.78
N ASP A 302 3.32 -1.78 16.68
CA ASP A 302 3.35 -3.06 15.96
C ASP A 302 3.89 -4.18 16.82
N ARG A 303 4.96 -3.92 17.56
CA ARG A 303 5.49 -4.90 18.53
C ARG A 303 4.50 -5.20 19.64
N LEU A 304 3.81 -4.20 20.12
CA LEU A 304 2.78 -4.37 21.15
C LEU A 304 1.61 -5.21 20.61
N ASP A 305 1.14 -4.95 19.40
CA ASP A 305 0.07 -5.72 18.74
C ASP A 305 0.46 -7.20 18.56
N ASN A 306 1.70 -7.44 18.10
CA ASN A 306 2.25 -8.77 17.96
C ASN A 306 2.41 -9.51 19.31
N LEU A 307 2.78 -8.79 20.36
CA LEU A 307 2.82 -9.34 21.71
C LEU A 307 1.43 -9.79 22.18
N LEU A 308 0.43 -8.93 21.97
CA LEU A 308 -0.96 -9.16 22.36
C LEU A 308 -1.60 -10.32 21.60
N SER A 309 -1.28 -10.45 20.31
CA SER A 309 -1.80 -11.55 19.46
C SER A 309 -1.32 -12.93 19.93
N LYS A 310 -0.15 -12.99 20.59
CA LYS A 310 0.44 -14.24 21.12
C LYS A 310 -0.02 -14.59 22.52
N GLN A 311 -0.53 -13.62 23.30
CA GLN A 311 -0.82 -13.78 24.72
C GLN A 311 -2.20 -13.21 25.08
N ASP A 312 -3.25 -13.99 24.76
CA ASP A 312 -4.64 -13.62 25.03
C ASP A 312 -4.91 -13.42 26.54
N ARG A 313 -5.60 -12.36 26.92
CA ARG A 313 -6.22 -12.07 28.22
C ARG A 313 -5.31 -11.66 29.39
N MET A 314 -4.00 -11.64 29.28
CA MET A 314 -3.13 -11.25 30.40
C MET A 314 -2.94 -9.72 30.57
N LEU A 315 -3.31 -8.96 29.57
CA LEU A 315 -2.96 -7.54 29.44
C LEU A 315 -4.19 -6.62 29.43
N ASP A 316 -5.36 -7.13 29.78
CA ASP A 316 -6.63 -6.37 29.84
C ASP A 316 -6.54 -5.11 30.71
N ASP A 317 -5.72 -5.13 31.75
CA ASP A 317 -5.50 -3.99 32.67
C ASP A 317 -4.80 -2.81 31.97
N LEU A 318 -4.08 -3.03 30.87
CA LEU A 318 -3.28 -2.01 30.18
C LEU A 318 -4.08 -1.20 29.14
N VAL A 319 -5.33 -1.53 28.90
CA VAL A 319 -6.19 -0.84 27.93
C VAL A 319 -6.23 0.67 28.18
N MET A 320 -6.37 1.10 29.43
CA MET A 320 -6.47 2.54 29.75
C MET A 320 -5.15 3.28 29.50
N ASP A 321 -4.02 2.60 29.66
CA ASP A 321 -2.71 3.20 29.36
C ASP A 321 -2.47 3.34 27.85
N ILE A 322 -2.94 2.36 27.07
CA ILE A 322 -2.91 2.44 25.59
C ILE A 322 -3.81 3.56 25.09
N LEU A 323 -4.99 3.75 25.70
CA LEU A 323 -5.90 4.83 25.33
C LEU A 323 -5.31 6.24 25.59
N ARG A 324 -4.33 6.39 26.49
CA ARG A 324 -3.60 7.66 26.65
C ARG A 324 -2.82 8.07 25.39
N VAL A 325 -2.44 7.12 24.56
CA VAL A 325 -1.76 7.37 23.27
C VAL A 325 -2.65 8.17 22.30
N LEU A 326 -3.97 8.17 22.49
CA LEU A 326 -4.91 8.96 21.68
C LEU A 326 -4.70 10.48 21.80
N SER A 327 -3.92 10.94 22.75
CA SER A 327 -3.46 12.34 22.83
C SER A 327 -2.47 12.72 21.73
N SER A 328 -1.88 11.75 21.01
CA SER A 328 -1.00 12.02 19.88
C SER A 328 -1.74 12.76 18.76
N PRO A 329 -1.11 13.74 18.08
CA PRO A 329 -1.76 14.48 16.99
C PRO A 329 -1.94 13.67 15.71
N ASP A 330 -1.17 12.60 15.53
CA ASP A 330 -1.15 11.76 14.32
C ASP A 330 -2.32 10.78 14.28
N ILE A 331 -3.03 10.74 13.15
CA ILE A 331 -4.23 9.90 12.96
C ILE A 331 -3.90 8.40 12.84
N ASP A 332 -2.75 8.05 12.26
CA ASP A 332 -2.37 6.66 12.07
C ASP A 332 -1.94 6.03 13.41
N VAL A 333 -1.25 6.80 14.23
CA VAL A 333 -0.92 6.40 15.62
C VAL A 333 -2.21 6.18 16.42
N ARG A 334 -3.18 7.10 16.33
CA ARG A 334 -4.49 6.96 16.99
C ARG A 334 -5.25 5.73 16.49
N ARG A 335 -5.29 5.53 15.17
CA ARG A 335 -5.97 4.37 14.54
C ARG A 335 -5.40 3.06 15.05
N LYS A 336 -4.07 2.96 15.10
CA LYS A 336 -3.38 1.77 15.56
C LYS A 336 -3.57 1.53 17.06
N ALA A 337 -3.45 2.56 17.87
CA ALA A 337 -3.71 2.49 19.30
C ALA A 337 -5.15 2.07 19.63
N LEU A 338 -6.14 2.61 18.88
CA LEU A 338 -7.54 2.19 19.00
C LEU A 338 -7.73 0.72 18.61
N ARG A 339 -7.14 0.27 17.49
CA ARG A 339 -7.23 -1.13 17.07
C ARG A 339 -6.70 -2.07 18.14
N ILE A 340 -5.54 -1.74 18.72
CA ILE A 340 -4.93 -2.52 19.82
C ILE A 340 -5.81 -2.48 21.05
N ALA A 341 -6.27 -1.30 21.48
CA ALA A 341 -7.14 -1.17 22.63
C ALA A 341 -8.43 -2.00 22.48
N MET A 342 -9.04 -1.99 21.26
CA MET A 342 -10.27 -2.74 20.99
C MET A 342 -10.06 -4.27 21.02
N SER A 343 -8.87 -4.77 20.77
CA SER A 343 -8.56 -6.18 20.91
C SER A 343 -8.50 -6.63 22.39
N LEU A 344 -8.19 -5.72 23.30
CA LEU A 344 -8.07 -5.94 24.75
C LEU A 344 -9.36 -5.63 25.53
N VAL A 345 -10.41 -5.15 24.85
CA VAL A 345 -11.68 -4.90 25.56
C VAL A 345 -12.32 -6.21 25.96
N SER A 346 -12.57 -6.33 27.26
CA SER A 346 -13.26 -7.44 27.92
C SER A 346 -14.50 -6.94 28.67
N SER A 347 -15.35 -7.87 29.13
CA SER A 347 -16.54 -7.52 29.93
C SER A 347 -16.23 -6.77 31.24
N ARG A 348 -14.98 -6.84 31.71
CA ARG A 348 -14.56 -6.16 32.96
C ARG A 348 -14.22 -4.68 32.76
N ASN A 349 -13.64 -4.33 31.64
CA ASN A 349 -13.11 -2.97 31.38
C ASN A 349 -13.95 -2.18 30.36
N VAL A 350 -14.93 -2.82 29.68
CA VAL A 350 -15.72 -2.20 28.61
C VAL A 350 -16.42 -0.89 29.05
N GLN A 351 -16.92 -0.81 30.27
CA GLN A 351 -17.61 0.37 30.76
C GLN A 351 -16.66 1.58 30.88
N GLU A 352 -15.45 1.36 31.43
CA GLU A 352 -14.44 2.42 31.56
C GLU A 352 -13.93 2.88 30.19
N VAL A 353 -13.67 1.92 29.28
CA VAL A 353 -13.24 2.21 27.91
C VAL A 353 -14.28 3.07 27.19
N ILE A 354 -15.54 2.70 27.26
CA ILE A 354 -16.62 3.45 26.59
C ILE A 354 -16.79 4.84 27.21
N LEU A 355 -16.69 4.98 28.52
CA LEU A 355 -16.73 6.29 29.14
C LEU A 355 -15.57 7.19 28.68
N PHE A 356 -14.39 6.62 28.49
CA PHE A 356 -13.24 7.35 27.96
C PHE A 356 -13.49 7.75 26.50
N LEU A 357 -13.91 6.81 25.64
CA LEU A 357 -14.18 7.09 24.24
C LEU A 357 -15.30 8.13 24.04
N LYS A 358 -16.34 8.09 24.88
CA LYS A 358 -17.39 9.12 24.90
C LYS A 358 -16.83 10.51 25.22
N LYS A 359 -15.95 10.63 26.22
CA LYS A 359 -15.31 11.90 26.57
C LYS A 359 -14.46 12.43 25.41
N GLU A 360 -13.71 11.55 24.75
CA GLU A 360 -12.92 11.92 23.56
C GLU A 360 -13.82 12.34 22.39
N LEU A 361 -14.95 11.67 22.18
CA LEU A 361 -15.91 12.00 21.14
C LEU A 361 -16.53 13.39 21.36
N VAL A 362 -16.94 13.72 22.61
CA VAL A 362 -17.46 15.05 22.97
C VAL A 362 -16.42 16.14 22.74
N LYS A 363 -15.16 15.92 23.10
CA LYS A 363 -14.07 16.88 22.82
C LYS A 363 -13.90 17.22 21.35
N THR A 364 -14.22 16.29 20.45
CA THR A 364 -14.12 16.52 19.00
C THR A 364 -15.24 17.41 18.46
N HIS A 365 -16.32 17.62 19.21
CA HIS A 365 -17.45 18.46 18.79
C HIS A 365 -17.10 19.95 18.84
N ASP A 366 -16.24 20.37 19.79
CA ASP A 366 -15.94 21.78 20.06
C ASP A 366 -14.83 22.37 19.15
N GLN A 367 -14.24 21.60 18.25
CA GLN A 367 -13.12 22.03 17.39
C GLN A 367 -13.47 21.96 15.90
N GLU A 368 -13.53 23.12 15.25
CA GLU A 368 -13.88 23.34 13.83
C GLU A 368 -12.82 22.85 12.81
N TYR A 369 -12.23 21.69 12.91
CA TYR A 369 -11.21 21.24 11.96
C TYR A 369 -11.62 20.00 11.18
N GLU A 370 -11.45 20.03 9.84
CA GLU A 370 -11.67 18.88 8.91
C GLU A 370 -10.91 17.62 9.32
N LYS A 371 -9.73 17.76 9.93
CA LYS A 371 -8.94 16.62 10.47
C LYS A 371 -9.63 15.87 11.63
N ASN A 372 -10.63 16.44 12.25
CA ASN A 372 -11.35 15.79 13.33
C ASN A 372 -12.47 14.86 12.83
N THR A 373 -12.88 14.97 11.58
CA THR A 373 -13.93 14.10 11.01
C THR A 373 -13.50 12.65 10.91
N GLU A 374 -12.27 12.36 10.46
CA GLU A 374 -11.73 11.00 10.41
C GLU A 374 -11.55 10.41 11.80
N TYR A 375 -11.02 11.19 12.74
CA TYR A 375 -10.84 10.74 14.12
C TYR A 375 -12.19 10.46 14.80
N ARG A 376 -13.19 11.30 14.57
CA ARG A 376 -14.57 11.09 15.05
C ARG A 376 -15.16 9.80 14.48
N GLN A 377 -14.96 9.56 13.18
CA GLN A 377 -15.41 8.33 12.54
C GLN A 377 -14.74 7.09 13.15
N LEU A 378 -13.43 7.12 13.39
CA LEU A 378 -12.71 6.04 14.07
C LEU A 378 -13.23 5.78 15.49
N LEU A 379 -13.53 6.84 16.24
CA LEU A 379 -14.12 6.71 17.59
C LEU A 379 -15.51 6.07 17.54
N VAL A 380 -16.37 6.52 16.62
CA VAL A 380 -17.71 5.94 16.41
C VAL A 380 -17.62 4.47 16.03
N GLN A 381 -16.74 4.10 15.10
CA GLN A 381 -16.53 2.70 14.71
C GLN A 381 -15.98 1.83 15.86
N SER A 382 -15.10 2.38 16.67
CA SER A 382 -14.57 1.69 17.87
C SER A 382 -15.66 1.46 18.91
N ILE A 383 -16.47 2.48 19.20
CA ILE A 383 -17.62 2.38 20.10
C ILE A 383 -18.64 1.38 19.55
N HIS A 384 -18.91 1.39 18.24
CA HIS A 384 -19.77 0.43 17.55
C HIS A 384 -19.28 -1.02 17.77
N SER A 385 -18.00 -1.26 17.50
CA SER A 385 -17.38 -2.59 17.68
C SER A 385 -17.50 -3.10 19.12
N CYS A 386 -17.35 -2.23 20.11
CA CYS A 386 -17.55 -2.58 21.52
C CYS A 386 -19.01 -2.89 21.86
N ALA A 387 -19.94 -2.05 21.41
CA ALA A 387 -21.36 -2.19 21.73
C ALA A 387 -21.97 -3.45 21.10
N VAL A 388 -21.51 -3.84 19.90
CA VAL A 388 -21.95 -5.08 19.25
C VAL A 388 -21.45 -6.32 19.99
N LYS A 389 -20.23 -6.28 20.57
CA LYS A 389 -19.69 -7.40 21.35
C LYS A 389 -20.31 -7.52 22.74
N PHE A 390 -20.65 -6.41 23.40
CA PHE A 390 -21.08 -6.36 24.80
C PHE A 390 -22.47 -5.74 24.93
N SER A 391 -23.50 -6.58 25.07
CA SER A 391 -24.90 -6.16 25.17
C SER A 391 -25.21 -5.22 26.35
N GLU A 392 -24.47 -5.35 27.44
CA GLU A 392 -24.65 -4.55 28.65
C GLU A 392 -24.43 -3.05 28.43
N VAL A 393 -23.60 -2.71 27.47
CA VAL A 393 -23.18 -1.33 27.17
C VAL A 393 -23.94 -0.76 25.97
N ALA A 394 -24.50 -1.63 25.12
CA ALA A 394 -25.19 -1.23 23.90
C ALA A 394 -26.30 -0.19 24.17
N ALA A 395 -27.10 -0.35 25.23
CA ALA A 395 -28.18 0.58 25.58
C ALA A 395 -27.66 2.02 25.83
N ASN A 396 -26.61 2.14 26.63
CA ASN A 396 -26.06 3.45 27.00
C ASN A 396 -25.32 4.14 25.85
N VAL A 397 -24.76 3.35 24.93
CA VAL A 397 -23.99 3.83 23.78
C VAL A 397 -24.91 4.34 22.69
N VAL A 398 -25.98 3.60 22.38
CA VAL A 398 -26.91 3.93 21.28
C VAL A 398 -27.48 5.33 21.49
N HIS A 399 -27.99 5.64 22.68
CA HIS A 399 -28.59 6.94 22.94
C HIS A 399 -27.65 8.13 22.77
N VAL A 400 -26.37 7.94 23.15
CA VAL A 400 -25.35 9.03 22.98
C VAL A 400 -24.95 9.17 21.51
N LEU A 401 -24.80 8.08 20.78
CA LEU A 401 -24.42 8.16 19.36
C LEU A 401 -25.55 8.73 18.50
N MET A 402 -26.80 8.51 18.87
CA MET A 402 -27.94 9.06 18.13
C MET A 402 -28.02 10.59 18.17
N GLU A 403 -27.40 11.27 19.15
CA GLU A 403 -27.28 12.74 19.16
C GLU A 403 -26.47 13.28 17.96
N PHE A 404 -25.61 12.46 17.35
CA PHE A 404 -24.82 12.83 16.18
C PHE A 404 -25.56 12.67 14.84
N LEU A 405 -26.81 12.17 14.84
CA LEU A 405 -27.61 11.99 13.60
C LEU A 405 -28.01 13.32 12.94
N GLY A 406 -28.07 14.42 13.71
CA GLY A 406 -28.38 15.75 13.21
C GLY A 406 -27.24 16.44 12.44
N ASP A 407 -26.05 15.91 12.45
CA ASP A 407 -24.84 16.50 11.85
C ASP A 407 -24.81 16.29 10.33
N SER A 408 -25.15 17.34 9.57
CA SER A 408 -25.42 17.25 8.12
C SER A 408 -24.21 16.92 7.24
N ASN A 409 -23.00 17.22 7.67
CA ASN A 409 -21.76 17.09 6.90
C ASN A 409 -20.84 15.97 7.38
N ASN A 410 -21.30 15.11 8.26
CA ASN A 410 -20.44 14.17 8.95
C ASN A 410 -20.63 12.73 8.45
N PRO A 411 -19.60 12.08 7.87
CA PRO A 411 -19.66 10.66 7.52
C PRO A 411 -19.96 9.76 8.71
N SER A 412 -19.64 10.20 9.93
CA SER A 412 -19.95 9.47 11.16
C SER A 412 -21.45 9.31 11.42
N ALA A 413 -22.32 10.19 10.94
CA ALA A 413 -23.76 10.03 11.05
C ALA A 413 -24.28 8.79 10.29
N VAL A 414 -23.69 8.48 9.15
CA VAL A 414 -24.01 7.27 8.37
C VAL A 414 -23.54 6.02 9.12
N ASP A 415 -22.34 6.06 9.72
CA ASP A 415 -21.81 4.95 10.53
C ASP A 415 -22.68 4.72 11.77
N VAL A 416 -23.19 5.78 12.40
CA VAL A 416 -24.17 5.67 13.51
C VAL A 416 -25.46 4.98 13.08
N VAL A 417 -26.03 5.33 11.93
CA VAL A 417 -27.23 4.64 11.42
C VAL A 417 -26.96 3.17 11.14
N SER A 418 -25.81 2.85 10.55
CA SER A 418 -25.40 1.46 10.32
C SER A 418 -25.25 0.68 11.62
N PHE A 419 -24.70 1.32 12.65
CA PHE A 419 -24.61 0.77 13.99
C PHE A 419 -26.00 0.52 14.60
N VAL A 420 -26.90 1.50 14.53
CA VAL A 420 -28.27 1.37 15.05
C VAL A 420 -28.99 0.20 14.38
N ARG A 421 -28.86 0.04 13.05
CA ARG A 421 -29.43 -1.10 12.31
C ARG A 421 -28.94 -2.45 12.86
N GLU A 422 -27.65 -2.58 13.10
CA GLU A 422 -27.04 -3.82 13.61
C GLU A 422 -27.48 -4.13 15.05
N VAL A 423 -27.52 -3.10 15.92
CA VAL A 423 -28.00 -3.23 17.30
C VAL A 423 -29.48 -3.65 17.35
N MET A 424 -30.33 -3.08 16.49
CA MET A 424 -31.75 -3.43 16.41
C MET A 424 -31.97 -4.89 16.01
N GLU A 425 -31.10 -5.46 15.16
CA GLU A 425 -31.17 -6.86 14.77
C GLU A 425 -30.64 -7.77 15.89
N LYS A 426 -29.46 -7.45 16.47
CA LYS A 426 -28.81 -8.29 17.47
C LYS A 426 -29.48 -8.27 18.86
N PHE A 427 -30.07 -7.13 19.25
CA PHE A 427 -30.61 -6.92 20.60
C PHE A 427 -32.10 -6.56 20.57
N PRO A 428 -33.01 -7.54 20.48
CA PRO A 428 -34.45 -7.30 20.40
C PRO A 428 -35.03 -6.49 21.58
N GLY A 429 -34.45 -6.63 22.78
CA GLY A 429 -34.90 -5.92 23.99
C GLY A 429 -34.68 -4.40 23.97
N LEU A 430 -33.82 -3.88 23.09
CA LEU A 430 -33.49 -2.46 22.98
C LEU A 430 -34.34 -1.76 21.91
N ARG A 431 -35.09 -2.49 21.07
CA ARG A 431 -35.79 -1.96 19.89
C ARG A 431 -36.69 -0.79 20.23
N ARG A 432 -37.55 -0.91 21.23
CA ARG A 432 -38.50 0.14 21.60
C ARG A 432 -37.77 1.43 22.00
N SER A 433 -36.84 1.36 22.94
CA SER A 433 -36.06 2.52 23.40
C SER A 433 -35.30 3.21 22.30
N VAL A 434 -34.73 2.43 21.34
CA VAL A 434 -34.00 2.95 20.21
C VAL A 434 -34.93 3.62 19.19
N LEU A 435 -36.12 3.02 18.93
CA LEU A 435 -37.13 3.60 18.06
C LEU A 435 -37.65 4.93 18.60
N ASP A 436 -37.98 5.01 19.90
CA ASP A 436 -38.44 6.24 20.53
C ASP A 436 -37.42 7.36 20.33
N LYS A 437 -36.12 7.07 20.60
CA LYS A 437 -35.04 8.05 20.41
C LYS A 437 -34.81 8.42 18.95
N LEU A 438 -34.94 7.46 18.02
CA LEU A 438 -34.83 7.70 16.58
C LEU A 438 -35.93 8.67 16.10
N LEU A 439 -37.17 8.47 16.58
CA LEU A 439 -38.31 9.34 16.24
C LEU A 439 -38.16 10.73 16.84
N GLU A 440 -37.61 10.86 18.06
CA GLU A 440 -37.28 12.19 18.66
C GLU A 440 -36.29 12.97 17.80
N THR A 441 -35.23 12.33 17.31
CA THR A 441 -34.16 12.97 16.54
C THR A 441 -34.47 13.08 15.03
N PHE A 442 -35.60 12.55 14.59
CA PHE A 442 -35.96 12.43 13.17
C PHE A 442 -36.01 13.78 12.45
N MET A 443 -36.54 14.82 13.12
CA MET A 443 -36.67 16.18 12.57
C MET A 443 -35.34 16.93 12.49
N ASP A 444 -34.33 16.53 13.24
CA ASP A 444 -33.03 17.18 13.28
C ASP A 444 -32.09 16.68 12.17
N MET A 445 -32.44 15.58 11.51
CA MET A 445 -31.66 14.99 10.43
C MET A 445 -31.68 15.89 9.19
N LYS A 446 -30.51 16.06 8.54
CA LYS A 446 -30.35 16.89 7.33
C LYS A 446 -29.79 16.13 6.14
N SER A 447 -29.19 14.97 6.37
CA SER A 447 -28.56 14.16 5.30
C SER A 447 -29.51 13.12 4.73
N GLY A 448 -29.65 13.09 3.40
CA GLY A 448 -30.45 12.06 2.70
C GLY A 448 -29.98 10.64 2.98
N LYS A 449 -28.67 10.42 3.12
CA LYS A 449 -28.12 9.09 3.46
C LYS A 449 -28.56 8.61 4.85
N VAL A 450 -28.59 9.52 5.82
CA VAL A 450 -29.03 9.24 7.19
C VAL A 450 -30.53 8.92 7.20
N PHE A 451 -31.35 9.74 6.51
CA PHE A 451 -32.78 9.49 6.39
C PHE A 451 -33.10 8.13 5.76
N ARG A 452 -32.38 7.72 4.72
CA ARG A 452 -32.58 6.39 4.10
C ARG A 452 -32.43 5.27 5.11
N GLY A 453 -31.38 5.32 5.93
CA GLY A 453 -31.16 4.32 6.97
C GLY A 453 -32.19 4.39 8.10
N ALA A 454 -32.56 5.58 8.56
CA ALA A 454 -33.60 5.78 9.59
C ALA A 454 -34.98 5.28 9.12
N LEU A 455 -35.40 5.62 7.91
CA LEU A 455 -36.66 5.15 7.31
C LEU A 455 -36.66 3.62 7.17
N TRP A 456 -35.54 3.02 6.75
CA TRP A 456 -35.42 1.58 6.67
C TRP A 456 -35.58 0.93 8.05
N ILE A 457 -34.95 1.47 9.10
CA ILE A 457 -35.10 0.97 10.49
C ILE A 457 -36.57 1.05 10.93
N ILE A 458 -37.21 2.16 10.70
CA ILE A 458 -38.66 2.36 11.01
C ILE A 458 -39.50 1.32 10.28
N GLY A 459 -39.29 1.14 8.98
CA GLY A 459 -40.01 0.16 8.17
C GLY A 459 -39.84 -1.28 8.63
N GLU A 460 -38.66 -1.67 9.15
CA GLU A 460 -38.41 -3.07 9.55
C GLU A 460 -38.81 -3.38 11.00
N TYR A 461 -38.68 -2.42 11.91
CA TYR A 461 -38.73 -2.70 13.35
C TYR A 461 -39.93 -2.09 14.08
N CYS A 462 -40.74 -1.18 13.51
CA CYS A 462 -42.01 -0.78 14.10
C CYS A 462 -42.99 -1.94 14.01
N GLN A 463 -43.31 -2.57 15.16
CA GLN A 463 -44.13 -3.79 15.21
C GLN A 463 -45.53 -3.57 15.86
N ASP A 464 -45.67 -2.56 16.70
CA ASP A 464 -46.89 -2.25 17.40
C ASP A 464 -47.68 -1.12 16.70
N ALA A 465 -49.01 -1.12 16.84
CA ALA A 465 -49.87 -0.10 16.23
C ALA A 465 -49.51 1.31 16.72
N GLN A 466 -49.15 1.47 17.97
CA GLN A 466 -48.73 2.75 18.55
C GLN A 466 -47.43 3.23 17.93
N GLU A 467 -46.42 2.36 17.78
CA GLU A 467 -45.12 2.71 17.13
C GLU A 467 -45.33 3.14 15.68
N ILE A 468 -46.23 2.46 14.97
CA ILE A 468 -46.59 2.79 13.58
C ILE A 468 -47.24 4.16 13.51
N ASP A 469 -48.15 4.48 14.41
CA ASP A 469 -48.83 5.78 14.43
C ASP A 469 -47.85 6.92 14.78
N GLU A 470 -46.99 6.74 15.75
CA GLU A 470 -45.92 7.70 16.12
C GLU A 470 -44.96 7.94 14.94
N ALA A 471 -44.48 6.87 14.30
CA ALA A 471 -43.60 6.94 13.14
C ALA A 471 -44.25 7.65 11.95
N TRP A 472 -45.54 7.34 11.71
CA TRP A 472 -46.32 7.96 10.66
C TRP A 472 -46.49 9.47 10.88
N GLN A 473 -46.76 9.88 12.12
CA GLN A 473 -46.86 11.30 12.48
C GLN A 473 -45.55 12.05 12.25
N GLN A 474 -44.41 11.44 12.61
CA GLN A 474 -43.08 12.04 12.38
C GLN A 474 -42.73 12.16 10.90
N ILE A 475 -43.01 11.12 10.13
CA ILE A 475 -42.80 11.14 8.66
C ILE A 475 -43.65 12.25 8.04
N ARG A 476 -44.93 12.37 8.45
CA ARG A 476 -45.83 13.40 7.97
C ARG A 476 -45.36 14.81 8.33
N SER A 477 -44.89 15.02 9.56
CA SER A 477 -44.33 16.30 10.01
C SER A 477 -43.07 16.67 9.20
N ALA A 478 -42.22 15.71 8.87
CA ALA A 478 -41.01 15.91 8.07
C ALA A 478 -41.31 16.16 6.56
N LEU A 479 -42.45 15.70 6.04
CA LEU A 479 -42.92 16.00 4.68
C LEU A 479 -43.70 17.32 4.60
N GLY A 480 -44.41 17.68 5.68
CA GLY A 480 -45.30 18.85 5.73
C GLY A 480 -46.61 18.62 5.02
N GLU A 481 -47.20 19.67 4.47
CA GLU A 481 -48.52 19.63 3.85
C GLU A 481 -48.56 18.79 2.58
N ILE A 482 -49.59 17.94 2.45
CA ILE A 482 -49.82 17.01 1.34
C ILE A 482 -51.14 17.38 0.65
N PRO A 483 -51.20 17.37 -0.66
CA PRO A 483 -50.22 17.03 -1.70
C PRO A 483 -49.09 18.08 -1.85
N ILE A 484 -47.83 17.63 -1.95
CA ILE A 484 -46.66 18.50 -1.96
C ILE A 484 -46.69 19.51 -3.11
N LEU A 485 -47.03 19.07 -4.32
CA LEU A 485 -47.06 19.94 -5.50
C LEU A 485 -48.10 21.06 -5.35
N ALA A 486 -49.30 20.76 -4.85
CA ALA A 486 -50.33 21.76 -4.62
C ALA A 486 -49.95 22.81 -3.55
N SER A 487 -49.20 22.36 -2.54
CA SER A 487 -48.71 23.27 -1.51
C SER A 487 -47.63 24.22 -2.09
N GLU A 488 -46.69 23.71 -2.93
CA GLU A 488 -45.67 24.57 -3.59
C GLU A 488 -46.32 25.54 -4.61
N GLN A 489 -47.36 25.10 -5.31
CA GLN A 489 -48.13 25.97 -6.21
C GLN A 489 -48.84 27.10 -5.47
N ARG A 490 -49.49 26.80 -4.33
CA ARG A 490 -50.10 27.84 -3.48
C ARG A 490 -49.08 28.83 -2.94
N LEU A 491 -47.88 28.41 -2.56
CA LEU A 491 -46.82 29.32 -2.16
C LEU A 491 -46.37 30.23 -3.31
N LEU A 492 -46.36 29.72 -4.53
CA LEU A 492 -46.08 30.53 -5.72
C LEU A 492 -47.20 31.54 -5.99
N GLU A 493 -48.46 31.11 -5.91
CA GLU A 493 -49.64 31.96 -6.10
C GLU A 493 -49.75 33.03 -4.99
N SER A 494 -49.49 32.71 -3.73
CA SER A 494 -49.48 33.69 -2.64
C SER A 494 -48.35 34.72 -2.80
N ALA A 495 -47.17 34.34 -3.32
CA ALA A 495 -46.11 35.27 -3.65
C ALA A 495 -46.47 36.19 -4.82
N GLU A 496 -47.37 35.74 -5.71
CA GLU A 496 -47.93 36.57 -6.79
C GLU A 496 -49.01 37.53 -6.28
N GLU A 497 -49.87 37.14 -5.33
CA GLU A 497 -50.92 37.97 -4.73
C GLU A 497 -50.36 39.04 -3.79
N ASP A 498 -49.29 38.78 -3.02
CA ASP A 498 -48.64 39.76 -2.16
C ASP A 498 -47.98 40.89 -2.95
N GLU A 499 -47.46 40.63 -4.17
CA GLU A 499 -46.99 41.69 -5.06
C GLU A 499 -48.12 42.50 -5.70
N GLN A 500 -49.21 41.87 -6.11
CA GLN A 500 -50.36 42.60 -6.64
C GLN A 500 -51.06 43.47 -5.58
N SER A 501 -50.95 43.09 -4.28
CA SER A 501 -51.48 43.87 -3.17
C SER A 501 -50.54 45.00 -2.76
N SER A 502 -49.24 44.91 -3.01
CA SER A 502 -48.29 45.98 -2.82
C SER A 502 -48.33 47.02 -3.92
N GLU A 503 -48.56 46.62 -5.22
CA GLU A 503 -48.78 47.55 -6.31
C GLU A 503 -50.04 48.41 -6.19
N LYS A 504 -51.13 47.88 -5.57
CA LYS A 504 -52.37 48.62 -5.31
C LYS A 504 -52.23 49.60 -4.14
N LYS A 505 -51.23 49.62 -3.36
CA LYS A 505 -50.97 50.54 -2.25
C LYS A 505 -50.07 51.73 -2.60
N GLU A 506 -49.37 51.70 -3.75
CA GLU A 506 -48.52 52.78 -4.21
C GLU A 506 -49.22 53.85 -5.08
N ASP A 507 -50.50 53.61 -5.53
CA ASP A 507 -51.19 54.56 -6.42
C ASP A 507 -52.04 55.66 -5.70
N ASP A 508 -52.03 55.70 -4.32
CA ASP A 508 -52.92 56.66 -3.62
C ASP A 508 -52.20 57.68 -2.68
N HIS A 509 -50.96 58.06 -2.95
CA HIS A 509 -50.34 59.24 -2.30
C HIS A 509 -49.35 59.99 -3.15
N THR A 510 -49.96 60.86 -4.09
CA THR A 510 -49.24 62.02 -4.60
C THR A 510 -49.46 63.20 -3.66
N LYS A 511 -48.32 63.67 -3.08
CA LYS A 511 -47.92 65.12 -2.85
C LYS A 511 -47.03 65.21 -1.60
N SER A 512 -45.79 65.50 -1.79
CA SER A 512 -45.06 66.74 -1.40
C SER A 512 -43.57 66.47 -1.15
N VAL A 513 -42.75 67.22 -1.73
CA VAL A 513 -41.30 67.43 -1.76
C VAL A 513 -40.83 68.20 -0.50
N PRO A 514 -39.51 68.32 -0.25
CA PRO A 514 -38.34 67.57 -0.32
C PRO A 514 -37.50 67.58 0.99
N SER A 515 -36.61 66.69 1.22
CA SER A 515 -35.26 67.07 1.80
C SER A 515 -34.23 65.95 1.69
N SER A 516 -33.09 66.38 1.27
CA SER A 516 -31.82 65.71 1.10
C SER A 516 -31.38 64.79 2.23
N ASN A 517 -31.04 63.51 1.89
CA ASN A 517 -29.87 62.87 2.46
C ASN A 517 -29.38 61.74 1.52
N ALA A 518 -28.18 61.88 1.02
CA ALA A 518 -27.55 60.96 0.08
C ALA A 518 -27.25 59.62 0.71
N ALA A 519 -27.84 58.55 0.23
CA ALA A 519 -27.45 57.17 0.49
C ALA A 519 -26.15 56.82 -0.25
N PRO A 520 -25.26 56.01 0.29
CA PRO A 520 -24.00 55.68 -0.34
C PRO A 520 -24.21 54.85 -1.62
N ARG A 521 -23.58 55.27 -2.72
CA ARG A 521 -23.59 54.61 -4.01
C ARG A 521 -22.96 53.21 -3.91
N ARG A 522 -23.67 52.17 -4.31
CA ARG A 522 -23.14 50.80 -4.41
C ARG A 522 -22.29 50.68 -5.68
N ILE A 523 -21.09 50.16 -5.49
CA ILE A 523 -20.12 49.82 -6.55
C ILE A 523 -20.28 48.35 -6.87
N LEU A 524 -20.47 48.04 -8.17
CA LEU A 524 -20.52 46.66 -8.68
C LEU A 524 -19.12 46.01 -8.62
N PRO A 525 -19.02 44.66 -8.64
CA PRO A 525 -17.73 43.94 -8.56
C PRO A 525 -16.75 44.23 -9.70
N ASP A 526 -17.20 44.88 -10.79
CA ASP A 526 -16.42 45.32 -11.95
C ASP A 526 -15.92 46.79 -11.85
N GLY A 527 -16.17 47.47 -10.72
CA GLY A 527 -15.70 48.81 -10.46
C GLY A 527 -16.54 49.93 -11.06
N THR A 528 -17.69 49.64 -11.64
CA THR A 528 -18.59 50.68 -12.22
C THR A 528 -19.72 51.08 -11.27
N TYR A 529 -20.25 52.32 -11.40
CA TYR A 529 -21.38 52.81 -10.63
C TYR A 529 -22.69 52.35 -11.26
N ALA A 530 -23.61 51.81 -10.44
CA ALA A 530 -24.91 51.41 -10.88
C ALA A 530 -25.72 52.62 -11.31
N THR A 531 -26.25 52.66 -12.54
CA THR A 531 -27.17 53.69 -13.08
C THR A 531 -28.60 53.31 -12.75
N GLU A 532 -29.44 54.28 -12.42
CA GLU A 532 -30.82 54.17 -12.02
C GLU A 532 -31.78 53.44 -12.98
N SER A 533 -31.34 53.08 -14.18
CA SER A 533 -32.15 52.40 -15.20
C SER A 533 -32.30 50.88 -15.03
N SER A 534 -31.67 50.30 -14.00
CA SER A 534 -31.73 48.84 -13.73
C SER A 534 -32.79 48.41 -12.69
N TYR A 535 -33.63 49.32 -12.22
CA TYR A 535 -34.55 49.06 -11.13
C TYR A 535 -36.01 48.71 -11.54
N THR A 536 -36.30 48.53 -12.81
CA THR A 536 -37.65 48.20 -13.30
C THR A 536 -37.68 46.91 -14.13
N ALA A 537 -36.77 45.96 -13.87
CA ALA A 537 -37.00 44.60 -14.35
C ALA A 537 -37.86 43.87 -13.32
N GLN A 538 -39.11 43.64 -13.68
CA GLN A 538 -39.96 42.66 -12.96
C GLN A 538 -39.15 41.38 -12.76
N PRO A 539 -39.12 40.79 -11.56
CA PRO A 539 -38.44 39.49 -11.37
C PRO A 539 -39.06 38.49 -12.33
N SER A 540 -38.24 37.97 -13.23
CA SER A 540 -38.67 36.94 -14.18
C SER A 540 -39.32 35.79 -13.41
N SER A 541 -40.29 35.12 -14.04
CA SER A 541 -40.95 33.95 -13.43
C SER A 541 -39.95 32.91 -12.87
N SER A 542 -38.69 32.89 -13.39
CA SER A 542 -37.60 32.08 -12.89
C SER A 542 -37.06 32.55 -11.52
N ALA A 543 -37.00 33.87 -11.28
CA ALA A 543 -36.50 34.40 -10.00
C ALA A 543 -37.49 34.13 -8.84
N LYS A 544 -38.80 34.14 -9.15
CA LYS A 544 -39.84 33.77 -8.18
C LYS A 544 -39.82 32.28 -7.84
N LEU A 545 -39.63 31.47 -8.85
CA LEU A 545 -39.48 30.03 -8.69
C LEU A 545 -38.22 29.67 -7.85
N ASP A 546 -37.13 30.40 -8.03
CA ASP A 546 -35.92 30.27 -7.24
C ASP A 546 -36.09 30.76 -5.79
N ALA A 547 -36.90 31.80 -5.57
CA ALA A 547 -37.27 32.28 -4.23
C ALA A 547 -38.11 31.21 -3.46
N VAL A 548 -39.09 30.61 -4.13
CA VAL A 548 -39.87 29.50 -3.53
C VAL A 548 -39.00 28.25 -3.29
N LYS A 549 -38.05 27.97 -4.17
CA LYS A 549 -37.10 26.87 -3.96
C LYS A 549 -36.18 27.11 -2.77
N SER A 550 -35.79 28.35 -2.49
CA SER A 550 -34.90 28.73 -1.39
C SER A 550 -35.60 28.92 -0.05
N ALA A 551 -36.92 28.89 0.01
CA ALA A 551 -37.72 29.02 1.23
C ALA A 551 -37.44 27.84 2.19
N SER A 552 -37.47 28.10 3.50
CA SER A 552 -37.29 27.05 4.52
C SER A 552 -38.41 25.99 4.41
N LYS A 553 -38.03 24.74 4.23
CA LYS A 553 -38.93 23.60 4.05
C LYS A 553 -38.69 22.54 5.09
N PRO A 554 -39.68 21.69 5.42
CA PRO A 554 -39.46 20.50 6.23
C PRO A 554 -38.36 19.60 5.66
N PRO A 555 -37.63 18.87 6.49
CA PRO A 555 -36.35 18.24 6.07
C PRO A 555 -36.49 17.21 4.93
N LEU A 556 -37.46 16.30 4.99
CA LEU A 556 -37.71 15.35 3.90
C LEU A 556 -38.15 16.04 2.60
N ARG A 557 -39.01 17.07 2.73
CA ARG A 557 -39.50 17.84 1.60
C ARG A 557 -38.35 18.61 0.93
N ALA A 558 -37.45 19.17 1.72
CA ALA A 558 -36.26 19.88 1.22
C ALA A 558 -35.35 18.95 0.40
N LEU A 559 -35.11 17.74 0.87
CA LEU A 559 -34.29 16.76 0.18
C LEU A 559 -34.91 16.30 -1.15
N LEU A 560 -36.23 16.13 -1.20
CA LEU A 560 -36.91 15.73 -2.42
C LEU A 560 -36.99 16.86 -3.46
N LEU A 561 -37.25 18.10 -3.03
CA LEU A 561 -37.41 19.23 -3.92
C LEU A 561 -36.10 19.91 -4.34
N VAL A 562 -35.21 20.19 -3.36
CA VAL A 562 -33.98 20.95 -3.61
C VAL A 562 -32.89 20.05 -4.14
N ASN A 563 -32.70 18.89 -3.51
CA ASN A 563 -31.60 17.97 -3.87
C ASN A 563 -32.01 16.96 -4.95
N GLY A 564 -33.30 16.79 -5.23
CA GLY A 564 -33.78 15.80 -6.22
C GLY A 564 -33.44 14.36 -5.86
N ASP A 565 -33.44 14.03 -4.55
CA ASP A 565 -33.09 12.69 -4.06
C ASP A 565 -34.31 11.74 -4.15
N TYR A 566 -34.59 11.23 -5.35
CA TYR A 566 -35.71 10.30 -5.58
C TYR A 566 -35.45 8.90 -5.05
N PHE A 567 -34.16 8.52 -4.87
CA PHE A 567 -33.86 7.28 -4.17
C PHE A 567 -34.31 7.32 -2.70
N LEU A 568 -34.21 8.48 -2.04
CA LEU A 568 -34.87 8.69 -0.74
C LEU A 568 -36.38 8.53 -0.84
N GLY A 569 -36.98 9.03 -1.93
CA GLY A 569 -38.40 8.84 -2.24
C GLY A 569 -38.82 7.37 -2.34
N THR A 570 -38.03 6.53 -2.99
CA THR A 570 -38.25 5.07 -3.08
C THR A 570 -38.16 4.39 -1.72
N VAL A 571 -37.17 4.75 -0.90
CA VAL A 571 -37.03 4.19 0.46
C VAL A 571 -38.22 4.59 1.33
N LEU A 572 -38.65 5.85 1.24
CA LEU A 572 -39.87 6.33 1.94
C LEU A 572 -41.13 5.57 1.49
N SER A 573 -41.29 5.37 0.18
CA SER A 573 -42.40 4.59 -0.41
C SER A 573 -42.42 3.17 0.15
N THR A 574 -41.31 2.48 0.12
CA THR A 574 -41.17 1.11 0.65
C THR A 574 -41.42 1.07 2.17
N THR A 575 -40.97 2.06 2.92
CA THR A 575 -41.22 2.19 4.35
C THR A 575 -42.74 2.34 4.63
N LEU A 576 -43.40 3.26 3.95
CA LEU A 576 -44.86 3.45 4.09
C LEU A 576 -45.62 2.19 3.69
N THR A 577 -45.20 1.48 2.66
CA THR A 577 -45.77 0.20 2.25
C THR A 577 -45.66 -0.84 3.37
N LYS A 578 -44.49 -1.01 3.96
CA LYS A 578 -44.27 -1.94 5.07
C LYS A 578 -45.10 -1.59 6.30
N LEU A 579 -45.13 -0.32 6.68
CA LEU A 579 -45.98 0.15 7.79
C LEU A 579 -47.48 -0.07 7.53
N ALA A 580 -47.97 0.21 6.32
CA ALA A 580 -49.38 0.00 5.95
C ALA A 580 -49.75 -1.48 5.92
N LEU A 581 -48.91 -2.35 5.40
CA LEU A 581 -49.08 -3.81 5.41
C LEU A 581 -49.12 -4.35 6.85
N ARG A 582 -48.19 -3.94 7.68
CA ARG A 582 -48.09 -4.37 9.09
C ARG A 582 -49.29 -3.86 9.91
N TYR A 583 -49.68 -2.59 9.71
CA TYR A 583 -50.87 -2.01 10.34
C TYR A 583 -52.14 -2.81 10.01
N SER A 584 -52.25 -3.28 8.74
CA SER A 584 -53.40 -4.11 8.32
C SER A 584 -53.40 -5.52 8.96
N THR A 585 -52.28 -6.05 9.42
CA THR A 585 -52.20 -7.33 10.12
C THR A 585 -52.53 -7.21 11.62
N ILE A 586 -52.34 -6.01 12.21
CA ILE A 586 -52.51 -5.76 13.65
C ILE A 586 -53.91 -5.21 13.96
N VAL A 587 -54.40 -4.25 13.17
CA VAL A 587 -55.63 -3.53 13.42
C VAL A 587 -56.78 -4.15 12.61
N ASN A 588 -57.86 -4.54 13.28
CA ASN A 588 -59.04 -5.14 12.65
C ASN A 588 -60.09 -4.10 12.13
N ASP A 589 -59.84 -2.80 12.36
CA ASP A 589 -60.70 -1.74 11.84
C ASP A 589 -60.42 -1.43 10.37
N ALA A 590 -61.28 -1.88 9.49
CA ALA A 590 -61.15 -1.69 8.04
C ALA A 590 -61.12 -0.19 7.64
N ALA A 591 -61.80 0.68 8.38
CA ALA A 591 -61.81 2.11 8.08
C ALA A 591 -60.45 2.75 8.36
N ALA A 592 -59.86 2.46 9.52
CA ALA A 592 -58.54 2.96 9.89
C ALA A 592 -57.46 2.42 8.94
N VAL A 593 -57.50 1.12 8.61
CA VAL A 593 -56.53 0.51 7.66
C VAL A 593 -56.62 1.14 6.28
N ASN A 594 -57.86 1.35 5.75
CA ASN A 594 -58.03 1.98 4.44
C ASN A 594 -57.59 3.45 4.45
N ALA A 595 -57.80 4.18 5.53
CA ALA A 595 -57.34 5.56 5.68
C ALA A 595 -55.82 5.63 5.60
N ARG A 596 -55.09 4.74 6.29
CA ARG A 596 -53.63 4.69 6.23
C ARG A 596 -53.07 4.27 4.86
N ARG A 597 -53.72 3.29 4.19
CA ARG A 597 -53.40 2.89 2.82
C ARG A 597 -53.60 4.05 1.82
N ALA A 598 -54.72 4.76 1.93
CA ALA A 598 -55.04 5.92 1.05
C ALA A 598 -54.01 7.05 1.27
N GLU A 599 -53.64 7.33 2.53
CA GLU A 599 -52.65 8.35 2.83
C GLU A 599 -51.25 7.95 2.29
N ALA A 600 -50.85 6.68 2.42
CA ALA A 600 -49.59 6.18 1.81
C ALA A 600 -49.57 6.40 0.30
N MET A 601 -50.64 5.99 -0.40
CA MET A 601 -50.77 6.17 -1.84
C MET A 601 -50.76 7.64 -2.25
N LEU A 602 -51.35 8.53 -1.43
CA LEU A 602 -51.33 9.97 -1.68
C LEU A 602 -49.92 10.55 -1.57
N ILE A 603 -49.14 10.13 -0.54
CA ILE A 603 -47.73 10.54 -0.37
C ILE A 603 -46.90 10.07 -1.56
N MET A 604 -47.01 8.78 -1.91
CA MET A 604 -46.23 8.20 -3.04
C MET A 604 -46.57 8.89 -4.36
N THR A 605 -47.84 9.12 -4.62
CA THR A 605 -48.30 9.84 -5.84
C THR A 605 -47.80 11.29 -5.84
N SER A 606 -47.75 11.95 -4.66
CA SER A 606 -47.22 13.30 -4.52
C SER A 606 -45.74 13.36 -4.86
N ILE A 607 -44.95 12.36 -4.46
CA ILE A 607 -43.51 12.27 -4.77
C ILE A 607 -43.28 12.15 -6.28
N ILE A 608 -44.04 11.29 -6.97
CA ILE A 608 -43.95 11.13 -8.42
C ILE A 608 -44.34 12.45 -9.12
N ARG A 609 -45.46 13.08 -8.71
CA ARG A 609 -45.92 14.33 -9.30
C ARG A 609 -44.92 15.47 -9.12
N VAL A 610 -44.28 15.56 -7.96
CA VAL A 610 -43.22 16.52 -7.70
C VAL A 610 -42.02 16.24 -8.60
N GLY A 611 -41.61 15.00 -8.72
CA GLY A 611 -40.50 14.59 -9.56
C GLY A 611 -40.65 14.86 -11.07
N GLN A 612 -41.91 15.01 -11.50
CA GLN A 612 -42.27 15.38 -12.88
C GLN A 612 -42.54 16.88 -13.07
N SER A 613 -42.44 17.70 -12.01
CA SER A 613 -42.77 19.12 -12.02
C SER A 613 -41.58 20.04 -12.30
N GLN A 614 -41.89 21.31 -12.61
CA GLN A 614 -40.86 22.35 -12.80
C GLN A 614 -40.21 22.86 -11.49
N PHE A 615 -40.69 22.43 -10.32
CA PHE A 615 -40.14 22.83 -9.03
C PHE A 615 -38.83 22.13 -8.68
N VAL A 616 -38.47 21.06 -9.40
CA VAL A 616 -37.27 20.29 -9.19
C VAL A 616 -36.18 20.61 -10.20
N THR A 617 -34.93 20.48 -9.79
CA THR A 617 -33.75 20.69 -10.67
C THR A 617 -33.51 19.48 -11.57
N HIS A 618 -33.78 18.29 -11.07
CA HIS A 618 -33.61 17.02 -11.77
C HIS A 618 -34.97 16.27 -11.75
N HIS A 619 -35.39 15.76 -12.88
CA HIS A 619 -36.58 14.94 -12.95
C HIS A 619 -36.36 13.56 -12.32
N ILE A 620 -37.47 12.92 -11.91
CA ILE A 620 -37.40 11.55 -11.35
C ILE A 620 -36.87 10.58 -12.41
N ASP A 621 -35.93 9.72 -12.02
CA ASP A 621 -35.43 8.65 -12.85
C ASP A 621 -36.47 7.50 -13.00
N GLU A 622 -36.32 6.74 -14.08
CA GLU A 622 -37.25 5.67 -14.44
C GLU A 622 -37.28 4.55 -13.38
N ASP A 623 -36.10 4.18 -12.82
CA ASP A 623 -36.02 3.17 -11.78
C ASP A 623 -36.74 3.58 -10.50
N SER A 624 -36.54 4.82 -10.02
CA SER A 624 -37.26 5.34 -8.85
C SER A 624 -38.78 5.44 -9.11
N TYR A 625 -39.19 5.86 -10.30
CA TYR A 625 -40.57 5.90 -10.69
C TYR A 625 -41.21 4.50 -10.64
N ASP A 626 -40.60 3.52 -11.26
CA ASP A 626 -41.13 2.16 -11.35
C ASP A 626 -41.23 1.49 -9.97
N ARG A 627 -40.27 1.71 -9.11
CA ARG A 627 -40.28 1.20 -7.72
C ARG A 627 -41.42 1.81 -6.92
N ILE A 628 -41.61 3.13 -6.97
CA ILE A 628 -42.70 3.79 -6.28
C ILE A 628 -44.06 3.32 -6.85
N MET A 629 -44.18 3.17 -8.18
CA MET A 629 -45.38 2.63 -8.81
C MET A 629 -45.68 1.20 -8.40
N GLN A 630 -44.64 0.37 -8.23
CA GLN A 630 -44.81 -0.97 -7.70
C GLN A 630 -45.33 -0.97 -6.26
N ASP A 631 -44.79 -0.11 -5.40
CA ASP A 631 -45.25 0.06 -4.03
C ASP A 631 -46.72 0.51 -3.97
N ILE A 632 -47.14 1.45 -4.83
CA ILE A 632 -48.55 1.87 -4.96
C ILE A 632 -49.43 0.68 -5.33
N ARG A 633 -49.01 -0.17 -6.27
CA ARG A 633 -49.76 -1.36 -6.69
C ARG A 633 -49.91 -2.36 -5.55
N VAL A 634 -48.83 -2.56 -4.77
CA VAL A 634 -48.81 -3.45 -3.59
C VAL A 634 -49.81 -2.98 -2.53
N VAL A 635 -49.84 -1.69 -2.19
CA VAL A 635 -50.75 -1.10 -1.21
C VAL A 635 -52.22 -1.15 -1.69
N GLY A 636 -52.43 -0.97 -3.00
CA GLY A 636 -53.77 -0.91 -3.61
C GLY A 636 -54.40 -2.29 -3.91
N ASN A 637 -53.60 -3.33 -4.12
CA ASN A 637 -54.07 -4.64 -4.57
C ASN A 637 -54.06 -5.66 -3.42
N ARG A 638 -55.21 -6.25 -3.12
CA ARG A 638 -55.34 -7.30 -2.11
C ARG A 638 -55.12 -8.73 -2.64
N GLN A 639 -54.87 -8.89 -3.92
CA GLN A 639 -54.57 -10.21 -4.47
C GLN A 639 -53.19 -10.65 -4.02
N HIS A 640 -53.06 -11.92 -3.54
CA HIS A 640 -51.78 -12.48 -3.05
C HIS A 640 -51.20 -11.86 -1.76
N GLU A 641 -52.06 -11.38 -0.85
CA GLU A 641 -51.60 -10.73 0.42
C GLU A 641 -50.55 -11.53 1.16
N LYS A 642 -50.73 -12.84 1.32
CA LYS A 642 -49.74 -13.70 2.07
C LYS A 642 -48.35 -13.73 1.44
N VAL A 643 -48.26 -13.70 0.12
CA VAL A 643 -46.95 -13.71 -0.57
C VAL A 643 -46.29 -12.33 -0.47
N ILE A 644 -47.08 -11.28 -0.61
CA ILE A 644 -46.61 -9.88 -0.49
C ILE A 644 -46.13 -9.62 0.93
N ASP A 645 -46.90 -10.01 1.97
CA ASP A 645 -46.53 -9.83 3.36
C ASP A 645 -45.22 -10.59 3.67
N LYS A 646 -45.07 -11.80 3.16
CA LYS A 646 -43.84 -12.58 3.36
C LYS A 646 -42.62 -11.86 2.73
N VAL A 647 -42.74 -11.37 1.50
CA VAL A 647 -41.62 -10.72 0.80
C VAL A 647 -41.23 -9.40 1.47
N TYR A 648 -42.21 -8.54 1.78
CA TYR A 648 -41.96 -7.21 2.33
C TYR A 648 -41.60 -7.21 3.81
N LEU A 649 -42.23 -8.09 4.63
CA LEU A 649 -42.07 -8.07 6.09
C LEU A 649 -41.10 -9.10 6.65
N GLU A 650 -40.91 -10.26 5.97
CA GLU A 650 -40.05 -11.33 6.47
C GLU A 650 -38.75 -11.45 5.66
N ASP A 651 -38.86 -11.56 4.33
CA ASP A 651 -37.70 -11.90 3.50
C ASP A 651 -36.64 -10.77 3.47
N SER A 652 -37.07 -9.49 3.51
CA SER A 652 -36.14 -8.34 3.56
C SER A 652 -35.30 -8.32 4.83
N ARG A 653 -35.93 -8.64 5.96
CA ARG A 653 -35.23 -8.74 7.26
C ARG A 653 -34.27 -9.92 7.30
N ASN A 654 -34.72 -11.08 6.80
CA ASN A 654 -33.87 -12.28 6.72
C ASN A 654 -32.66 -12.07 5.80
N ALA A 655 -32.83 -11.31 4.72
CA ALA A 655 -31.73 -10.93 3.84
C ALA A 655 -30.67 -10.08 4.56
N PHE A 656 -31.12 -9.11 5.36
CA PHE A 656 -30.21 -8.29 6.17
C PHE A 656 -29.45 -9.10 7.21
N ALA A 657 -30.12 -9.99 7.93
CA ALA A 657 -29.46 -10.89 8.89
C ALA A 657 -28.40 -11.78 8.23
N LYS A 658 -28.66 -12.29 7.02
CA LYS A 658 -27.67 -13.05 6.23
C LYS A 658 -26.48 -12.19 5.79
N GLN A 659 -26.72 -10.94 5.42
CA GLN A 659 -25.66 -10.00 5.05
C GLN A 659 -24.71 -9.75 6.23
N ILE A 660 -25.23 -9.46 7.42
CA ILE A 660 -24.41 -9.29 8.64
C ILE A 660 -23.54 -10.52 8.88
N GLN A 661 -24.11 -11.72 8.80
CA GLN A 661 -23.36 -12.97 8.99
C GLN A 661 -22.27 -13.17 7.94
N ALA A 662 -22.51 -12.77 6.69
CA ALA A 662 -21.53 -12.85 5.63
C ALA A 662 -20.36 -11.85 5.83
N GLU A 663 -20.67 -10.64 6.28
CA GLU A 663 -19.66 -9.61 6.62
C GLU A 663 -18.80 -10.04 7.82
N GLU A 664 -19.40 -10.62 8.86
CA GLU A 664 -18.65 -11.17 10.00
C GLU A 664 -17.68 -12.29 9.57
N LYS A 665 -18.11 -13.19 8.67
CA LYS A 665 -17.26 -14.25 8.13
C LYS A 665 -16.10 -13.70 7.30
N ARG A 666 -16.35 -12.67 6.48
CA ARG A 666 -15.30 -12.00 5.70
C ARG A 666 -14.28 -11.33 6.62
N ALA A 667 -14.74 -10.55 7.59
CA ALA A 667 -13.89 -9.89 8.56
C ALA A 667 -13.03 -10.87 9.38
N ALA A 668 -13.58 -12.04 9.72
CA ALA A 668 -12.83 -13.11 10.39
C ALA A 668 -11.74 -13.70 9.47
N ALA A 669 -12.07 -13.96 8.20
CA ALA A 669 -11.12 -14.50 7.22
C ALA A 669 -9.98 -13.49 6.87
N GLU A 670 -10.30 -12.19 6.79
CA GLU A 670 -9.28 -11.14 6.60
C GLU A 670 -8.33 -11.06 7.79
N LYS A 671 -8.84 -11.11 9.01
CA LYS A 671 -8.00 -11.13 10.23
C LYS A 671 -7.06 -12.33 10.28
N GLU A 672 -7.47 -13.50 9.79
CA GLU A 672 -6.59 -14.68 9.70
C GLU A 672 -5.49 -14.48 8.65
N LYS A 673 -5.80 -13.88 7.50
CA LYS A 673 -4.82 -13.56 6.46
C LYS A 673 -3.80 -12.53 6.92
N ASP A 674 -4.26 -11.48 7.60
CA ASP A 674 -3.39 -10.43 8.14
C ASP A 674 -2.41 -10.99 9.18
N LYS A 675 -2.88 -11.89 10.06
CA LYS A 675 -2.01 -12.55 11.02
C LYS A 675 -0.92 -13.42 10.38
N ALA A 676 -1.19 -14.02 9.23
CA ALA A 676 -0.22 -14.85 8.50
C ALA A 676 0.83 -14.04 7.74
N ALA A 677 0.52 -12.78 7.39
CA ALA A 677 1.35 -11.91 6.54
C ALA A 677 2.20 -10.90 7.33
N GLU A 678 2.07 -10.81 8.65
CA GLU A 678 2.67 -9.74 9.46
C GLU A 678 4.18 -9.94 9.67
N VAL A 679 4.98 -9.34 8.80
CA VAL A 679 6.44 -9.19 8.96
C VAL A 679 6.68 -7.87 9.70
N GLN A 680 7.41 -7.94 10.83
CA GLN A 680 7.78 -6.75 11.59
C GLN A 680 8.89 -5.99 10.86
N VAL A 681 8.71 -4.69 10.67
CA VAL A 681 9.62 -3.81 9.92
C VAL A 681 11.03 -3.75 10.55
N ASP A 682 11.13 -3.93 11.85
CA ASP A 682 12.36 -3.86 12.64
C ASP A 682 12.96 -5.24 12.98
N ASP A 683 12.44 -6.33 12.40
CA ASP A 683 13.05 -7.64 12.57
C ASP A 683 14.43 -7.68 11.93
N ALA A 684 15.37 -8.33 12.64
CA ALA A 684 16.73 -8.48 12.14
C ALA A 684 16.73 -9.29 10.83
N ILE A 685 17.31 -8.71 9.78
CA ILE A 685 17.47 -9.38 8.49
C ILE A 685 18.41 -10.57 8.69
N VAL A 686 17.90 -11.77 8.46
CA VAL A 686 18.67 -13.01 8.53
C VAL A 686 19.08 -13.39 7.11
N PHE A 687 20.35 -13.19 6.80
CA PHE A 687 20.92 -13.69 5.55
C PHE A 687 21.12 -15.21 5.66
N ARG A 688 20.38 -15.98 4.88
CA ARG A 688 20.63 -17.40 4.69
C ARG A 688 21.50 -17.58 3.45
N GLN A 689 22.65 -18.22 3.58
CA GLN A 689 23.37 -18.71 2.42
C GLN A 689 22.54 -19.84 1.80
N PHE A 690 22.23 -19.70 0.51
CA PHE A 690 21.61 -20.77 -0.25
C PHE A 690 22.60 -21.97 -0.25
N SER A 691 22.39 -22.92 0.66
CA SER A 691 23.19 -24.12 0.64
C SER A 691 22.68 -25.01 -0.49
N LYS A 692 23.58 -25.40 -1.41
CA LYS A 692 23.33 -26.49 -2.35
C LYS A 692 23.11 -27.78 -1.54
N LYS A 693 21.88 -28.04 -1.13
CA LYS A 693 21.49 -29.38 -0.67
C LYS A 693 21.16 -30.22 -1.90
N THR A 694 22.09 -31.05 -2.27
CA THR A 694 21.79 -32.30 -2.99
C THR A 694 20.91 -33.14 -2.09
N ASN A 695 19.61 -33.19 -2.34
CA ASN A 695 18.70 -34.31 -2.25
C ASN A 695 17.23 -33.83 -2.16
N ASP A 696 16.54 -34.13 -3.18
CA ASP A 696 15.15 -34.65 -3.47
C ASP A 696 13.89 -34.08 -2.76
N THR A 697 13.95 -33.10 -1.89
CA THR A 697 12.75 -32.44 -1.29
C THR A 697 12.85 -30.91 -1.22
N GLY A 698 13.82 -30.32 -1.90
CA GLY A 698 14.20 -28.91 -1.74
C GLY A 698 13.54 -27.88 -2.67
N VAL A 699 12.67 -28.30 -3.59
CA VAL A 699 12.09 -27.37 -4.58
C VAL A 699 11.08 -26.44 -3.92
N ASP A 700 10.26 -26.97 -3.01
CA ASP A 700 9.21 -26.17 -2.35
C ASP A 700 9.76 -25.13 -1.35
N GLU A 701 10.87 -25.43 -0.65
CA GLU A 701 11.50 -24.45 0.28
C GLU A 701 12.21 -23.32 -0.47
N TYR A 702 12.79 -23.58 -1.63
CA TYR A 702 13.45 -22.59 -2.46
C TYR A 702 12.45 -21.60 -3.06
N GLU A 703 11.31 -22.10 -3.54
CA GLU A 703 10.22 -21.26 -4.03
C GLU A 703 9.61 -20.42 -2.91
N GLN A 704 9.40 -20.97 -1.71
CA GLN A 704 8.89 -20.21 -0.57
C GLN A 704 9.86 -19.14 -0.10
N ASP A 705 11.17 -19.40 -0.10
CA ASP A 705 12.18 -18.41 0.28
C ASP A 705 12.33 -17.32 -0.80
N LEU A 706 12.17 -17.65 -2.09
CA LEU A 706 12.16 -16.68 -3.18
C LEU A 706 10.94 -15.77 -3.10
N VAL A 707 9.76 -16.33 -2.87
CA VAL A 707 8.49 -15.60 -2.72
C VAL A 707 8.54 -14.68 -1.48
N ARG A 708 9.14 -15.12 -0.37
CA ARG A 708 9.38 -14.28 0.81
C ARG A 708 10.38 -13.16 0.52
N ALA A 709 11.44 -13.44 -0.21
CA ALA A 709 12.48 -12.45 -0.55
C ALA A 709 11.99 -11.37 -1.52
N THR A 710 11.06 -11.72 -2.40
CA THR A 710 10.49 -10.79 -3.40
C THR A 710 9.25 -10.04 -2.91
N GLY A 711 8.70 -10.39 -1.73
CA GLY A 711 7.51 -9.73 -1.17
C GLY A 711 6.20 -9.99 -1.93
N THR A 712 6.22 -10.90 -2.89
CA THR A 712 5.04 -11.24 -3.72
C THR A 712 4.21 -12.35 -3.05
N LEU A 713 3.57 -12.03 -1.92
CA LEU A 713 2.68 -12.97 -1.22
C LEU A 713 1.31 -13.14 -1.88
N ASP A 714 0.94 -12.30 -2.84
CA ASP A 714 -0.44 -12.20 -3.37
C ASP A 714 -0.66 -12.65 -4.81
N THR A 715 0.36 -12.96 -5.57
CA THR A 715 0.17 -13.55 -6.89
C THR A 715 0.86 -14.90 -6.94
N LYS A 716 0.09 -15.96 -7.15
CA LYS A 716 0.57 -17.23 -7.68
C LYS A 716 1.06 -17.04 -9.14
N ASP A 717 1.95 -16.08 -9.34
CA ASP A 717 2.72 -16.02 -10.57
C ASP A 717 3.70 -17.18 -10.51
N ASP A 718 3.28 -18.28 -11.10
CA ASP A 718 4.09 -19.45 -11.30
C ASP A 718 5.39 -19.03 -12.03
N LEU A 719 6.54 -19.55 -11.60
CA LEU A 719 7.82 -19.31 -12.24
C LEU A 719 7.73 -19.55 -13.76
N MET A 720 6.93 -20.54 -14.17
CA MET A 720 6.68 -20.84 -15.58
C MET A 720 5.96 -19.70 -16.31
N SER A 721 5.03 -18.99 -15.67
CA SER A 721 4.35 -17.84 -16.27
C SER A 721 5.30 -16.64 -16.43
N LYS A 722 6.26 -16.47 -15.54
CA LYS A 722 7.31 -15.44 -15.67
C LYS A 722 8.28 -15.78 -16.78
N LEU A 723 8.70 -17.04 -16.89
CA LEU A 723 9.57 -17.50 -17.96
C LEU A 723 8.93 -17.36 -19.34
N SER A 724 7.62 -17.56 -19.46
CA SER A 724 6.89 -17.38 -20.72
C SER A 724 6.82 -15.92 -21.21
N ARG A 725 7.07 -14.95 -20.32
CA ARG A 725 7.10 -13.50 -20.64
C ARG A 725 8.48 -13.00 -21.04
N ILE A 726 9.51 -13.84 -21.02
CA ILE A 726 10.86 -13.47 -21.42
C ILE A 726 11.00 -13.53 -22.94
N VAL A 727 11.43 -12.43 -23.53
CA VAL A 727 11.72 -12.32 -24.96
C VAL A 727 13.23 -12.29 -25.13
N GLN A 728 13.78 -13.25 -25.86
CA GLN A 728 15.19 -13.27 -26.22
C GLN A 728 15.48 -12.21 -27.29
N LEU A 729 16.39 -11.29 -27.01
CA LEU A 729 16.71 -10.16 -27.89
C LEU A 729 17.92 -10.41 -28.78
N THR A 730 18.88 -11.22 -28.34
CA THR A 730 20.09 -11.57 -29.13
C THR A 730 20.32 -13.06 -29.16
N GLY A 731 21.19 -13.50 -30.07
CA GLY A 731 21.62 -14.89 -30.18
C GLY A 731 22.64 -15.25 -29.09
N PHE A 732 22.78 -16.55 -28.77
CA PHE A 732 23.79 -17.04 -27.83
C PHE A 732 25.24 -16.88 -28.33
N SER A 733 25.43 -16.68 -29.61
CA SER A 733 26.74 -16.49 -30.24
C SER A 733 27.16 -15.03 -30.36
N ASP A 734 26.28 -14.11 -30.04
CA ASP A 734 26.56 -12.67 -30.09
C ASP A 734 27.52 -12.26 -28.96
N SER A 735 28.30 -11.23 -29.18
CA SER A 735 29.24 -10.69 -28.17
C SER A 735 28.52 -10.21 -26.90
N VAL A 736 27.27 -9.79 -27.04
CA VAL A 736 26.39 -9.38 -25.95
C VAL A 736 25.12 -10.19 -26.03
N TYR A 737 24.81 -10.95 -24.97
CA TYR A 737 23.52 -11.59 -24.83
C TYR A 737 22.54 -10.64 -24.16
N ALA A 738 21.34 -10.55 -24.70
CA ALA A 738 20.27 -9.73 -24.13
C ALA A 738 18.92 -10.45 -24.16
N GLU A 739 18.16 -10.29 -23.08
CA GLU A 739 16.78 -10.74 -22.96
C GLU A 739 15.94 -9.68 -22.24
N ALA A 740 14.66 -9.59 -22.53
CA ALA A 740 13.76 -8.63 -21.92
C ALA A 740 12.57 -9.32 -21.25
N VAL A 741 12.24 -8.88 -20.05
CA VAL A 741 10.94 -9.15 -19.40
C VAL A 741 10.03 -7.96 -19.66
N VAL A 742 8.89 -8.21 -20.29
CA VAL A 742 7.91 -7.19 -20.66
C VAL A 742 6.80 -7.17 -19.62
N ASN A 743 6.76 -6.12 -18.80
CA ASN A 743 5.74 -5.93 -17.79
C ASN A 743 4.76 -4.85 -18.25
N VAL A 744 3.53 -5.25 -18.56
CA VAL A 744 2.48 -4.33 -19.02
C VAL A 744 1.68 -3.83 -17.82
N HIS A 745 1.67 -2.52 -17.58
CA HIS A 745 0.91 -1.83 -16.55
C HIS A 745 -0.22 -0.99 -17.16
N GLN A 746 -1.01 -0.35 -16.33
CA GLN A 746 -2.24 0.33 -16.76
C GLN A 746 -2.04 1.41 -17.84
N TYR A 747 -0.91 2.12 -17.85
CA TYR A 747 -0.64 3.20 -18.82
C TYR A 747 0.76 3.15 -19.43
N ASP A 748 1.57 2.20 -19.01
CA ASP A 748 2.95 2.05 -19.43
C ASP A 748 3.37 0.59 -19.54
N ILE A 749 4.42 0.34 -20.30
CA ILE A 749 5.13 -0.93 -20.36
C ILE A 749 6.50 -0.69 -19.76
N LEU A 750 6.85 -1.43 -18.73
CA LEU A 750 8.17 -1.44 -18.17
C LEU A 750 8.93 -2.66 -18.70
N MET A 751 9.97 -2.41 -19.49
CA MET A 751 10.88 -3.46 -19.93
C MET A 751 12.07 -3.53 -19.00
N ASP A 752 12.32 -4.70 -18.43
CA ASP A 752 13.54 -5.03 -17.71
C ASP A 752 14.45 -5.83 -18.66
N VAL A 753 15.48 -5.17 -19.19
CA VAL A 753 16.39 -5.74 -20.18
C VAL A 753 17.65 -6.23 -19.49
N LEU A 754 17.83 -7.53 -19.39
CA LEU A 754 19.05 -8.15 -18.93
C LEU A 754 20.08 -8.19 -20.06
N ILE A 755 21.26 -7.66 -19.83
CA ILE A 755 22.37 -7.60 -20.76
C ILE A 755 23.55 -8.33 -20.15
N VAL A 756 24.12 -9.27 -20.85
CA VAL A 756 25.27 -10.07 -20.40
C VAL A 756 26.43 -9.90 -21.37
N ASN A 757 27.57 -9.48 -20.88
CA ASN A 757 28.78 -9.41 -21.67
C ASN A 757 29.40 -10.83 -21.79
N GLN A 758 29.41 -11.38 -22.98
CA GLN A 758 30.00 -12.71 -23.23
C GLN A 758 31.50 -12.65 -23.58
N THR A 759 32.06 -11.45 -23.71
CA THR A 759 33.45 -11.25 -24.10
C THR A 759 34.39 -11.18 -22.89
N ALA A 760 35.67 -11.39 -23.13
CA ALA A 760 36.74 -11.23 -22.13
C ALA A 760 37.19 -9.76 -21.98
N GLU A 761 36.55 -8.81 -22.63
CA GLU A 761 36.88 -7.38 -22.63
C GLU A 761 35.82 -6.56 -21.92
N THR A 762 36.20 -5.40 -21.39
CA THR A 762 35.24 -4.42 -20.85
C THR A 762 34.58 -3.66 -21.98
N LEU A 763 33.27 -3.69 -22.05
CA LEU A 763 32.48 -2.91 -22.98
C LEU A 763 32.25 -1.52 -22.40
N GLN A 764 32.68 -0.49 -23.14
CA GLN A 764 32.54 0.90 -22.72
C GLN A 764 31.38 1.57 -23.44
N ASN A 765 30.78 2.57 -22.81
CA ASN A 765 29.66 3.34 -23.35
C ASN A 765 28.52 2.49 -23.90
N LEU A 766 28.30 1.30 -23.31
CA LEU A 766 27.22 0.41 -23.72
C LEU A 766 25.88 1.10 -23.53
N THR A 767 25.19 1.32 -24.63
CA THR A 767 23.89 1.99 -24.69
C THR A 767 22.89 1.10 -25.40
N VAL A 768 21.70 0.98 -24.83
CA VAL A 768 20.56 0.32 -25.48
C VAL A 768 19.68 1.40 -26.11
N GLU A 769 19.56 1.35 -27.41
CA GLU A 769 18.70 2.28 -28.16
C GLU A 769 17.43 1.57 -28.57
N PHE A 770 16.29 2.06 -28.12
CA PHE A 770 14.98 1.57 -28.52
C PHE A 770 14.26 2.54 -29.43
N ALA A 771 13.57 2.00 -30.41
CA ALA A 771 12.63 2.70 -31.28
C ALA A 771 11.28 1.97 -31.25
N THR A 772 10.20 2.71 -31.26
CA THR A 772 8.84 2.17 -31.14
C THR A 772 8.02 2.48 -32.39
N LEU A 773 7.18 1.52 -32.80
CA LEU A 773 6.22 1.67 -33.88
C LEU A 773 4.80 1.48 -33.32
N GLY A 774 3.83 2.21 -33.86
CA GLY A 774 2.46 2.26 -33.35
C GLY A 774 2.30 3.33 -32.27
N ASP A 775 1.35 3.13 -31.40
CA ASP A 775 1.00 4.09 -30.32
C ASP A 775 1.86 3.97 -29.05
N LEU A 776 3.07 3.44 -29.22
CA LEU A 776 4.07 3.30 -28.16
C LEU A 776 5.06 4.44 -28.22
N LYS A 777 5.45 5.01 -27.08
CA LYS A 777 6.45 6.08 -26.96
C LYS A 777 7.45 5.78 -25.86
N LEU A 778 8.72 5.74 -26.20
CA LEU A 778 9.79 5.66 -25.20
C LEU A 778 9.77 6.95 -24.36
N VAL A 779 9.72 6.81 -23.02
CA VAL A 779 9.68 7.94 -22.09
C VAL A 779 11.07 8.52 -21.89
N ASP A 780 12.03 7.66 -21.51
CA ASP A 780 13.42 8.04 -21.29
C ASP A 780 14.35 7.12 -22.05
N ARG A 781 15.42 7.69 -22.59
CA ARG A 781 16.48 6.89 -23.21
C ARG A 781 17.34 6.26 -22.13
N PRO A 782 17.63 4.95 -22.21
CA PRO A 782 18.54 4.30 -21.30
C PRO A 782 19.91 4.99 -21.27
N VAL A 783 20.48 5.10 -20.08
CA VAL A 783 21.78 5.75 -19.86
C VAL A 783 22.91 4.79 -20.31
N ALA A 784 24.01 5.34 -20.79
CA ALA A 784 25.21 4.58 -21.14
C ALA A 784 25.86 3.95 -19.90
N HIS A 785 26.31 2.71 -20.02
CA HIS A 785 26.94 1.95 -18.94
C HIS A 785 28.26 1.31 -19.42
N ASN A 786 29.14 1.04 -18.47
CA ASN A 786 30.34 0.23 -18.73
C ASN A 786 30.14 -1.15 -18.14
N LEU A 787 30.34 -2.18 -18.93
CA LEU A 787 30.09 -3.58 -18.54
C LEU A 787 31.40 -4.39 -18.53
N ALA A 788 31.80 -4.89 -17.38
CA ALA A 788 32.99 -5.69 -17.21
C ALA A 788 32.90 -7.05 -17.94
N PRO A 789 34.03 -7.73 -18.19
CA PRO A 789 34.04 -9.05 -18.80
C PRO A 789 33.17 -10.05 -18.05
N HIS A 790 32.37 -10.80 -18.76
CA HIS A 790 31.48 -11.85 -18.23
C HIS A 790 30.54 -11.38 -17.12
N SER A 791 30.23 -10.09 -17.05
CA SER A 791 29.26 -9.52 -16.13
C SER A 791 27.93 -9.23 -16.78
N PHE A 792 26.94 -8.89 -15.97
CA PHE A 792 25.58 -8.58 -16.43
C PHE A 792 25.06 -7.28 -15.83
N LEU A 793 24.11 -6.69 -16.52
CA LEU A 793 23.44 -5.46 -16.14
C LEU A 793 21.94 -5.57 -16.51
N THR A 794 21.09 -5.06 -15.65
CA THR A 794 19.66 -4.89 -15.97
C THR A 794 19.35 -3.41 -16.23
N VAL A 795 18.87 -3.14 -17.44
CA VAL A 795 18.49 -1.79 -17.88
C VAL A 795 16.96 -1.70 -17.91
N LYS A 796 16.40 -0.65 -17.34
CA LYS A 796 14.96 -0.39 -17.34
C LYS A 796 14.62 0.59 -18.45
N ALA A 797 13.62 0.23 -19.26
CA ALA A 797 13.11 1.09 -20.32
C ALA A 797 11.59 1.27 -20.17
N PRO A 798 11.13 2.45 -19.69
CA PRO A 798 9.71 2.75 -19.57
C PRO A 798 9.17 3.23 -20.94
N ILE A 799 8.08 2.61 -21.38
CA ILE A 799 7.38 2.93 -22.63
C ILE A 799 5.94 3.31 -22.31
N LYS A 800 5.53 4.49 -22.72
CA LYS A 800 4.15 4.95 -22.58
C LYS A 800 3.28 4.35 -23.66
N VAL A 801 2.10 3.86 -23.27
CA VAL A 801 1.09 3.31 -24.17
C VAL A 801 -0.04 4.33 -24.32
N SER A 802 -0.45 4.59 -25.56
CA SER A 802 -1.53 5.55 -25.87
C SER A 802 -2.81 4.86 -26.33
N SER A 803 -2.76 3.65 -26.84
CA SER A 803 -3.93 2.86 -27.26
C SER A 803 -3.70 1.37 -27.06
N THR A 804 -4.76 0.57 -27.26
CA THR A 804 -4.73 -0.91 -27.23
C THR A 804 -4.39 -1.54 -28.57
N GLU A 805 -3.85 -0.78 -29.51
CA GLU A 805 -3.39 -1.30 -30.80
C GLU A 805 -2.06 -2.05 -30.64
N THR A 806 -1.80 -2.97 -31.56
CA THR A 806 -0.54 -3.71 -31.61
C THR A 806 0.63 -2.78 -31.87
N GLY A 807 1.72 -2.96 -31.15
CA GLY A 807 2.94 -2.18 -31.29
C GLY A 807 4.17 -3.05 -31.45
N VAL A 808 5.22 -2.50 -32.03
CA VAL A 808 6.51 -3.17 -32.17
C VAL A 808 7.61 -2.30 -31.59
N ILE A 809 8.51 -2.91 -30.82
CA ILE A 809 9.67 -2.27 -30.24
C ILE A 809 10.91 -2.87 -30.89
N PHE A 810 11.71 -2.02 -31.52
CA PHE A 810 12.99 -2.36 -32.13
C PHE A 810 14.12 -1.85 -31.25
N GLY A 811 15.29 -2.43 -31.34
CA GLY A 811 16.42 -1.90 -30.62
C GLY A 811 17.77 -2.36 -31.15
N ASN A 812 18.78 -1.62 -30.72
CA ASN A 812 20.17 -1.93 -30.92
C ASN A 812 20.95 -1.74 -29.61
N ILE A 813 21.98 -2.54 -29.41
CA ILE A 813 22.98 -2.29 -28.36
C ILE A 813 24.23 -1.77 -29.06
N VAL A 814 24.66 -0.59 -28.66
CA VAL A 814 25.86 0.08 -29.17
C VAL A 814 26.89 0.13 -28.03
N TYR A 815 28.14 -0.25 -28.32
CA TYR A 815 29.21 -0.22 -27.35
C TYR A 815 30.58 -0.01 -28.01
N ASP A 816 31.53 0.50 -27.24
CA ASP A 816 32.91 0.65 -27.63
C ASP A 816 33.75 -0.48 -27.03
N SER A 817 34.61 -1.12 -27.85
CA SER A 817 35.56 -2.17 -27.44
C SER A 817 36.98 -1.67 -27.63
N ASN A 818 37.89 -2.02 -26.71
CA ASN A 818 39.29 -1.63 -26.78
C ASN A 818 40.08 -2.18 -27.97
N THR A 819 39.52 -3.22 -28.65
CA THR A 819 40.16 -3.89 -29.79
C THR A 819 39.69 -3.38 -31.15
N ALA A 820 38.59 -2.67 -31.22
CA ALA A 820 38.08 -2.13 -32.47
C ALA A 820 38.70 -0.73 -32.71
N ASN A 821 39.56 -0.64 -33.72
CA ASN A 821 40.05 0.62 -34.22
C ASN A 821 38.88 1.56 -34.59
N GLU A 822 38.62 2.57 -33.74
CA GLU A 822 37.81 3.76 -34.03
C GLU A 822 36.32 3.59 -34.33
N ASN A 823 35.72 2.39 -34.32
CA ASN A 823 34.30 2.20 -34.61
C ASN A 823 33.56 1.52 -33.47
N SER A 824 32.42 2.11 -33.06
CA SER A 824 31.50 1.47 -32.12
C SER A 824 30.93 0.20 -32.72
N SER A 825 30.81 -0.85 -31.94
CA SER A 825 30.15 -2.11 -32.33
C SER A 825 28.66 -2.00 -32.09
N VAL A 826 27.86 -2.55 -33.00
CA VAL A 826 26.38 -2.54 -32.94
C VAL A 826 25.86 -3.96 -32.95
N VAL A 827 25.05 -4.33 -31.98
CA VAL A 827 24.29 -5.57 -31.93
C VAL A 827 22.82 -5.27 -32.16
N VAL A 828 22.25 -5.83 -33.20
CA VAL A 828 20.83 -5.63 -33.51
C VAL A 828 19.99 -6.58 -32.67
N LEU A 829 18.97 -6.04 -32.00
CA LEU A 829 18.04 -6.79 -31.16
C LEU A 829 16.89 -7.35 -32.00
N ASN A 830 16.36 -8.50 -31.57
CA ASN A 830 15.11 -9.01 -32.09
C ASN A 830 13.93 -8.09 -31.73
N ASP A 831 12.96 -8.02 -32.60
CA ASP A 831 11.76 -7.21 -32.42
C ASP A 831 10.89 -7.75 -31.27
N ILE A 832 10.38 -6.85 -30.44
CA ILE A 832 9.40 -7.19 -29.40
C ILE A 832 8.02 -6.77 -29.89
N HIS A 833 7.15 -7.74 -30.09
CA HIS A 833 5.77 -7.52 -30.49
C HIS A 833 4.87 -7.45 -29.27
N ILE A 834 4.18 -6.34 -29.10
CA ILE A 834 3.16 -6.14 -28.07
C ILE A 834 1.80 -6.41 -28.71
N ASP A 835 1.13 -7.43 -28.21
CA ASP A 835 -0.13 -7.94 -28.74
C ASP A 835 -1.32 -7.52 -27.86
N ILE A 836 -2.54 -7.61 -28.40
CA ILE A 836 -3.77 -7.37 -27.65
C ILE A 836 -3.88 -8.28 -26.41
N MET A 837 -3.29 -9.47 -26.45
CA MET A 837 -3.26 -10.41 -25.32
C MET A 837 -2.55 -9.85 -24.09
N ASP A 838 -1.59 -8.95 -24.29
CA ASP A 838 -0.86 -8.29 -23.21
C ASP A 838 -1.70 -7.23 -22.51
N TYR A 839 -2.75 -6.74 -23.17
CA TYR A 839 -3.62 -5.68 -22.67
C TYR A 839 -4.95 -6.16 -22.09
N ILE A 840 -5.42 -7.35 -22.43
CA ILE A 840 -6.72 -7.85 -21.99
C ILE A 840 -6.62 -8.98 -20.98
N ASN A 841 -7.50 -8.96 -19.99
CA ASN A 841 -7.63 -9.99 -18.97
C ASN A 841 -9.02 -10.62 -18.99
N PRO A 842 -9.14 -11.92 -18.66
CA PRO A 842 -10.43 -12.56 -18.47
C PRO A 842 -11.26 -11.81 -17.43
N ALA A 843 -12.50 -11.53 -17.76
CA ALA A 843 -13.42 -10.82 -16.86
C ALA A 843 -14.83 -11.43 -16.95
N TYR A 844 -15.71 -11.06 -16.00
CA TYR A 844 -17.09 -11.54 -15.96
C TYR A 844 -18.03 -10.36 -15.85
N CYS A 845 -19.16 -10.43 -16.56
CA CYS A 845 -20.27 -9.50 -16.42
C CYS A 845 -21.59 -10.27 -16.42
N THR A 846 -22.66 -9.62 -15.97
CA THR A 846 -24.00 -10.20 -16.01
C THR A 846 -24.54 -10.22 -17.44
N GLU A 847 -25.48 -11.11 -17.72
CA GLU A 847 -26.10 -11.22 -19.04
C GLU A 847 -26.80 -9.91 -19.47
N THR A 848 -27.41 -9.21 -18.52
CA THR A 848 -28.03 -7.90 -18.75
C THR A 848 -26.99 -6.83 -19.11
N GLN A 849 -25.86 -6.78 -18.40
CA GLN A 849 -24.75 -5.88 -18.72
C GLN A 849 -24.17 -6.20 -20.10
N PHE A 850 -23.95 -7.47 -20.41
CA PHE A 850 -23.45 -7.87 -21.73
C PHE A 850 -24.39 -7.40 -22.85
N ARG A 851 -25.71 -7.59 -22.71
CA ARG A 851 -26.71 -7.16 -23.72
C ARG A 851 -26.74 -5.64 -23.87
N ASN A 852 -26.66 -4.89 -22.77
CA ASN A 852 -26.62 -3.43 -22.82
C ASN A 852 -25.36 -2.93 -23.53
N MET A 853 -24.17 -3.42 -23.15
CA MET A 853 -22.92 -3.09 -23.81
C MET A 853 -22.92 -3.52 -25.27
N TRP A 854 -23.50 -4.69 -25.58
CA TRP A 854 -23.62 -5.17 -26.97
C TRP A 854 -24.46 -4.25 -27.84
N SER A 855 -25.50 -3.64 -27.31
CA SER A 855 -26.34 -2.67 -28.03
C SER A 855 -25.71 -1.27 -28.09
N GLU A 856 -24.91 -0.89 -27.09
CA GLU A 856 -24.29 0.44 -26.96
C GLU A 856 -23.04 0.57 -27.84
N PHE A 857 -22.24 -0.49 -27.97
CA PHE A 857 -20.94 -0.42 -28.63
C PHE A 857 -21.06 -0.33 -30.14
N GLU A 858 -20.44 0.69 -30.74
CA GLU A 858 -20.55 1.02 -32.17
C GLU A 858 -19.59 0.22 -33.03
N TRP A 859 -18.40 -0.12 -32.52
CA TRP A 859 -17.39 -0.82 -33.32
C TRP A 859 -17.64 -2.32 -33.32
N GLU A 860 -17.86 -2.87 -34.51
CA GLU A 860 -18.07 -4.31 -34.73
C GLU A 860 -17.08 -4.85 -35.76
N ASN A 861 -16.44 -5.97 -35.43
CA ASN A 861 -15.64 -6.76 -36.34
C ASN A 861 -16.24 -8.17 -36.48
N LYS A 862 -16.32 -8.70 -37.69
CA LYS A 862 -16.84 -10.04 -37.96
C LYS A 862 -15.77 -10.89 -38.58
N VAL A 863 -15.37 -11.96 -37.91
CA VAL A 863 -14.39 -12.93 -38.40
C VAL A 863 -15.09 -14.22 -38.78
N ASN A 864 -14.84 -14.72 -39.98
CA ASN A 864 -15.34 -16.02 -40.41
C ASN A 864 -14.47 -17.14 -39.85
N VAL A 865 -15.11 -18.24 -39.45
CA VAL A 865 -14.42 -19.42 -38.91
C VAL A 865 -13.77 -20.19 -40.06
N ASN A 866 -12.46 -20.45 -39.91
CA ASN A 866 -11.65 -21.25 -40.81
C ASN A 866 -10.64 -22.06 -39.98
N THR A 867 -11.01 -23.28 -39.60
CA THR A 867 -10.22 -24.14 -38.72
C THR A 867 -10.28 -25.60 -39.15
N ASN A 868 -9.25 -26.35 -38.76
CA ASN A 868 -9.18 -27.82 -38.97
C ASN A 868 -9.69 -28.58 -37.71
N ILE A 869 -10.04 -27.89 -36.64
CA ILE A 869 -10.60 -28.51 -35.45
C ILE A 869 -11.99 -29.05 -35.78
N SER A 870 -12.27 -30.29 -35.38
CA SER A 870 -13.53 -30.97 -35.68
C SER A 870 -14.58 -30.93 -34.58
N ASP A 871 -14.22 -30.53 -33.40
CA ASP A 871 -15.08 -30.43 -32.20
C ASP A 871 -15.39 -28.97 -31.84
N LEU A 872 -16.69 -28.68 -31.73
CA LEU A 872 -17.18 -27.31 -31.43
C LEU A 872 -16.68 -26.77 -30.06
N ARG A 873 -16.60 -27.63 -29.05
CA ARG A 873 -16.17 -27.26 -27.71
C ARG A 873 -14.66 -27.05 -27.60
N VAL A 874 -13.90 -27.93 -28.27
CA VAL A 874 -12.44 -27.79 -28.37
C VAL A 874 -12.11 -26.47 -29.08
N TYR A 875 -12.87 -26.12 -30.12
CA TYR A 875 -12.69 -24.85 -30.81
C TYR A 875 -13.03 -23.65 -29.94
N LEU A 876 -14.13 -23.68 -29.16
CA LEU A 876 -14.45 -22.62 -28.21
C LEU A 876 -13.31 -22.44 -27.21
N LYS A 877 -12.81 -23.53 -26.62
CA LYS A 877 -11.69 -23.48 -25.66
C LYS A 877 -10.43 -22.91 -26.32
N HIS A 878 -10.10 -23.33 -27.52
CA HIS A 878 -8.96 -22.81 -28.27
C HIS A 878 -9.07 -21.31 -28.51
N ILE A 879 -10.25 -20.78 -28.82
CA ILE A 879 -10.49 -19.33 -28.96
C ILE A 879 -10.36 -18.61 -27.60
N MET A 880 -10.91 -19.17 -26.53
CA MET A 880 -10.76 -18.59 -25.19
C MET A 880 -9.28 -18.47 -24.78
N ASP A 881 -8.52 -19.53 -24.94
CA ASP A 881 -7.10 -19.58 -24.59
C ASP A 881 -6.26 -18.62 -25.47
N SER A 882 -6.62 -18.47 -26.75
CA SER A 882 -5.91 -17.59 -27.67
C SER A 882 -6.30 -16.11 -27.58
N THR A 883 -7.35 -15.75 -26.84
CA THR A 883 -7.86 -14.38 -26.72
C THR A 883 -7.96 -13.87 -25.29
N ASN A 884 -7.57 -14.64 -24.28
CA ASN A 884 -7.77 -14.31 -22.85
C ASN A 884 -9.22 -13.91 -22.47
N MET A 885 -10.22 -14.41 -23.22
CA MET A 885 -11.62 -14.10 -22.95
C MET A 885 -12.28 -15.17 -22.09
N SER A 886 -13.12 -14.76 -21.15
CA SER A 886 -13.95 -15.69 -20.37
C SER A 886 -15.26 -15.98 -21.08
N CYS A 887 -15.71 -17.24 -21.04
CA CYS A 887 -17.03 -17.61 -21.52
C CYS A 887 -18.08 -17.25 -20.46
N LEU A 888 -19.08 -16.47 -20.85
CA LEU A 888 -20.21 -16.11 -19.99
C LEU A 888 -21.37 -17.08 -20.11
N THR A 889 -21.42 -17.88 -21.16
CA THR A 889 -22.50 -18.89 -21.36
C THR A 889 -22.29 -20.02 -20.38
N PRO A 890 -23.29 -20.40 -19.56
CA PRO A 890 -23.16 -21.48 -18.60
C PRO A 890 -22.85 -22.83 -19.27
N GLU A 891 -22.01 -23.65 -18.65
CA GLU A 891 -21.62 -24.97 -19.17
C GLU A 891 -22.81 -25.86 -19.53
N LYS A 892 -23.90 -25.80 -18.72
CA LYS A 892 -25.13 -26.56 -18.98
C LYS A 892 -25.80 -26.21 -20.30
N GLN A 893 -25.60 -24.99 -20.82
CA GLN A 893 -26.13 -24.57 -22.12
C GLN A 893 -25.20 -24.93 -23.27
N LEU A 894 -23.95 -25.22 -22.96
CA LEU A 894 -22.95 -25.71 -23.91
C LEU A 894 -22.94 -27.24 -24.01
N GLU A 895 -23.66 -27.95 -23.12
CA GLU A 895 -23.85 -29.37 -23.13
C GLU A 895 -24.92 -29.77 -24.17
N GLY A 896 -24.66 -30.78 -24.97
CA GLY A 896 -25.58 -31.28 -25.98
C GLY A 896 -24.85 -31.56 -27.29
N ASP A 897 -25.46 -32.34 -28.16
CA ASP A 897 -24.90 -32.73 -29.44
C ASP A 897 -25.88 -32.34 -30.58
N CYS A 898 -26.12 -31.04 -30.69
CA CYS A 898 -27.04 -30.49 -31.70
C CYS A 898 -26.36 -29.99 -32.96
N GLY A 899 -25.04 -30.15 -33.10
CA GLY A 899 -24.27 -29.65 -34.24
C GLY A 899 -24.15 -28.13 -34.34
N PHE A 900 -24.63 -27.40 -33.38
CA PHE A 900 -24.54 -25.94 -33.30
C PHE A 900 -24.10 -25.49 -31.89
N LEU A 901 -23.24 -24.47 -31.82
CA LEU A 901 -22.82 -23.87 -30.54
C LEU A 901 -22.77 -22.37 -30.67
N SER A 902 -23.43 -21.69 -29.72
CA SER A 902 -23.32 -20.23 -29.57
C SER A 902 -22.87 -19.88 -28.15
N ALA A 903 -21.83 -19.07 -28.06
CA ALA A 903 -21.25 -18.67 -26.79
C ALA A 903 -20.93 -17.17 -26.77
N ASN A 904 -21.22 -16.54 -25.62
CA ASN A 904 -20.81 -15.17 -25.37
C ASN A 904 -19.51 -15.17 -24.56
N MET A 905 -18.57 -14.36 -24.98
CA MET A 905 -17.27 -14.20 -24.34
C MET A 905 -17.03 -12.75 -23.97
N TYR A 906 -16.33 -12.54 -22.87
CA TYR A 906 -16.05 -11.22 -22.34
C TYR A 906 -14.64 -11.14 -21.78
N ALA A 907 -13.98 -10.02 -22.04
CA ALA A 907 -12.71 -9.65 -21.43
C ALA A 907 -12.68 -8.15 -21.13
N ARG A 908 -11.80 -7.75 -20.24
CA ARG A 908 -11.60 -6.36 -19.93
C ARG A 908 -10.14 -5.97 -20.10
N SER A 909 -9.91 -4.84 -20.77
CA SER A 909 -8.58 -4.26 -20.93
C SER A 909 -8.06 -3.74 -19.57
N ILE A 910 -6.74 -3.75 -19.39
CA ILE A 910 -6.07 -3.09 -18.27
C ILE A 910 -6.37 -1.58 -18.20
N PHE A 911 -6.77 -0.96 -19.31
CA PHE A 911 -7.22 0.43 -19.41
C PHE A 911 -8.69 0.61 -19.00
N GLY A 912 -9.40 -0.47 -18.66
CA GLY A 912 -10.80 -0.46 -18.27
C GLY A 912 -11.79 -0.54 -19.42
N GLU A 913 -11.34 -0.77 -20.65
CA GLU A 913 -12.20 -0.94 -21.82
C GLU A 913 -12.76 -2.36 -21.90
N ASP A 914 -14.00 -2.49 -22.37
CA ASP A 914 -14.70 -3.76 -22.45
C ASP A 914 -14.59 -4.36 -23.85
N ALA A 915 -14.29 -5.66 -23.93
CA ALA A 915 -14.23 -6.44 -25.16
C ALA A 915 -15.28 -7.55 -25.11
N LEU A 916 -16.21 -7.51 -26.06
CA LEU A 916 -17.30 -8.47 -26.17
C LEU A 916 -17.10 -9.32 -27.43
N ALA A 917 -17.32 -10.62 -27.32
CA ALA A 917 -17.36 -11.49 -28.49
C ALA A 917 -18.53 -12.47 -28.41
N ASN A 918 -19.17 -12.70 -29.55
CA ASN A 918 -20.17 -13.74 -29.73
C ASN A 918 -19.69 -14.73 -30.77
N LEU A 919 -19.48 -15.96 -30.34
CA LEU A 919 -19.13 -17.09 -31.18
C LEU A 919 -20.44 -17.78 -31.60
N SER A 920 -20.64 -17.96 -32.93
CA SER A 920 -21.75 -18.72 -33.49
C SER A 920 -21.21 -19.67 -34.55
N ILE A 921 -21.18 -20.94 -34.19
CA ILE A 921 -20.57 -22.00 -35.01
C ILE A 921 -21.48 -23.20 -35.21
N GLU A 922 -21.41 -23.82 -36.33
CA GLU A 922 -22.18 -25.03 -36.68
C GLU A 922 -21.27 -26.05 -37.37
N LYS A 923 -21.59 -27.33 -37.16
CA LYS A 923 -20.95 -28.43 -37.86
C LYS A 923 -21.99 -29.18 -38.68
N PRO A 924 -22.04 -28.94 -40.00
CA PRO A 924 -22.98 -29.65 -40.86
C PRO A 924 -22.51 -31.10 -41.11
N GLY A 925 -23.04 -32.05 -40.32
CA GLY A 925 -22.72 -33.48 -40.42
C GLY A 925 -21.22 -33.79 -40.16
N GLU A 926 -20.55 -34.45 -41.10
CA GLU A 926 -19.10 -34.74 -41.03
C GLU A 926 -18.23 -33.62 -41.65
N GLY A 927 -18.81 -32.49 -42.02
CA GLY A 927 -18.10 -31.37 -42.64
C GLY A 927 -17.25 -30.54 -41.62
N PRO A 928 -16.43 -29.60 -42.11
CA PRO A 928 -15.67 -28.67 -41.27
C PRO A 928 -16.61 -27.75 -40.50
N ILE A 929 -16.10 -27.22 -39.36
CA ILE A 929 -16.81 -26.21 -38.60
C ILE A 929 -16.95 -24.92 -39.42
N ALA A 930 -18.17 -24.44 -39.58
CA ALA A 930 -18.51 -23.19 -40.24
C ALA A 930 -19.17 -22.22 -39.26
N GLY A 931 -19.08 -20.92 -39.53
CA GLY A 931 -19.71 -19.91 -38.68
C GLY A 931 -18.93 -18.61 -38.65
N HIS A 932 -19.19 -17.82 -37.62
CA HIS A 932 -18.53 -16.56 -37.49
C HIS A 932 -18.41 -16.14 -36.00
N ILE A 933 -17.42 -15.29 -35.74
CA ILE A 933 -17.20 -14.65 -34.46
C ILE A 933 -17.44 -13.15 -34.64
N ARG A 934 -18.36 -12.59 -33.90
CA ARG A 934 -18.63 -11.17 -33.89
C ARG A 934 -18.03 -10.54 -32.63
N ILE A 935 -17.20 -9.52 -32.81
CA ILE A 935 -16.48 -8.82 -31.75
C ILE A 935 -17.04 -7.42 -31.68
N ARG A 936 -17.41 -6.96 -30.48
CA ARG A 936 -17.84 -5.58 -30.24
C ARG A 936 -17.02 -4.94 -29.16
N SER A 937 -16.67 -3.69 -29.37
CA SER A 937 -15.91 -2.87 -28.44
C SER A 937 -16.30 -1.40 -28.55
N LYS A 938 -16.01 -0.64 -27.52
CA LYS A 938 -16.17 0.81 -27.51
C LYS A 938 -15.12 1.51 -28.36
N THR A 939 -13.95 0.90 -28.52
CA THR A 939 -12.82 1.41 -29.31
C THR A 939 -12.55 0.53 -30.53
N GLN A 940 -12.11 1.17 -31.62
CA GLN A 940 -11.78 0.49 -32.86
C GLN A 940 -10.60 -0.46 -32.69
N GLY A 941 -9.58 -0.06 -31.92
CA GLY A 941 -8.34 -0.80 -31.73
C GLY A 941 -8.57 -2.20 -31.19
N ILE A 942 -9.37 -2.36 -30.13
CA ILE A 942 -9.68 -3.68 -29.56
C ILE A 942 -10.42 -4.57 -30.56
N ALA A 943 -11.44 -4.03 -31.24
CA ALA A 943 -12.24 -4.83 -32.17
C ALA A 943 -11.40 -5.36 -33.36
N LEU A 944 -10.50 -4.56 -33.91
CA LEU A 944 -9.60 -4.95 -35.01
C LEU A 944 -8.52 -5.92 -34.52
N SER A 945 -7.79 -5.58 -33.44
CA SER A 945 -6.68 -6.41 -32.95
C SER A 945 -7.13 -7.79 -32.50
N LEU A 946 -8.28 -7.90 -31.82
CA LEU A 946 -8.89 -9.19 -31.47
C LEU A 946 -9.29 -10.00 -32.72
N GLY A 947 -9.83 -9.33 -33.73
CA GLY A 947 -10.17 -9.99 -35.00
C GLY A 947 -8.95 -10.55 -35.71
N ASP A 948 -7.88 -9.80 -35.77
CA ASP A 948 -6.60 -10.26 -36.37
C ASP A 948 -6.00 -11.41 -35.57
N LYS A 949 -6.04 -11.31 -34.22
CA LYS A 949 -5.56 -12.39 -33.33
C LYS A 949 -6.32 -13.68 -33.54
N ILE A 950 -7.65 -13.62 -33.58
CA ILE A 950 -8.50 -14.80 -33.89
C ILE A 950 -8.18 -15.37 -35.26
N THR A 951 -8.00 -14.52 -36.27
CA THR A 951 -7.67 -14.97 -37.64
C THR A 951 -6.32 -15.68 -37.68
N LEU A 952 -5.32 -15.21 -36.94
CA LEU A 952 -4.00 -15.83 -36.81
C LEU A 952 -4.08 -17.14 -36.01
N ALA A 953 -4.81 -17.16 -34.90
CA ALA A 953 -4.97 -18.34 -34.06
C ALA A 953 -5.63 -19.51 -34.79
N GLN A 954 -6.60 -19.23 -35.66
CA GLN A 954 -7.24 -20.24 -36.50
C GLN A 954 -6.25 -20.91 -37.49
N LYS A 955 -5.33 -20.10 -38.05
CA LYS A 955 -4.30 -20.60 -38.98
C LYS A 955 -3.21 -21.40 -38.26
N ALA A 956 -2.86 -21.01 -37.02
CA ALA A 956 -1.86 -21.73 -36.25
C ALA A 956 -2.36 -23.08 -35.73
N ALA A 957 -3.68 -23.25 -35.57
CA ALA A 957 -4.32 -24.52 -35.22
C ALA A 957 -4.49 -25.46 -36.44
N ALA A 958 -4.23 -24.97 -37.65
CA ALA A 958 -4.21 -25.74 -38.87
C ALA A 958 -2.83 -26.35 -39.06
#